data_619c2dfb910bcbd513dcfa49dca3beab
#
_entry.id   619c2dfb910bcbd513dcfa49dca3beab
#
_cell.length_a   1.000
_cell.length_b   1.000
_cell.length_c   1.000
_cell.angle_alpha   90.00
_cell.angle_beta   90.00
_cell.angle_gamma   90.00
#
_symmetry.space_group_name_H-M   'P 1'
#
loop_
_entity.id
_entity.type
_entity.pdbx_description
1 polymer ?
#
loop_
_entity_poly.entity_id
_entity_poly.type
_entity_poly.pdbx_seq_one_letter_code
_entity_poly.pdbx_strand_id
1 'polypeptide(L)'
;MKKFQSLFLFFLLSTLSVFGQKSPAGTADISLQYYLPPGFTYNEKIPKPKDILGFEVGEWNAGYDQVIRYFEKLAASSPRVKFEVIGYTYEKRPQIMLTITSPENLANIDKIKSDRQQLRDPNAKIDFGKMPLVMAAGYSVHGNEASAINSSILAAYHFAAANEIEADLKNIIVLIDPALNPDGSNRYASWVNTHRSYNLNGDPANREHSEAWPGGRGNHYWFDLNRDWLLVQHPESQNRVAKFQEWLPNIYLDYHEMGTNNTFFFQPGIPSRDHPLTPKKNMELTEKIAQYHAKAMDEMGSLYHSRESFDEYYFGYGSTYPDIQGSIGILFEQASSRGHLQESIYGPLPFSFTIRNQFRTSVSSFEAAKNMRGEINKFMQDFYAESLKESAVDTNKAYIFGDTADAARGFHLAEMIQQHQIDVYSLNQNITVNGVPFEKEKAYIVPLDQPQYKLIKAIFETRNTFQDSLFYDVSAWTLPMSFNLDYTPLSSKIMNLADVTLLEEGFGQKAGTLIREKNAYAYAFEWADYYAPKAAYKLMDEGYLVRLTHEPITLADGKVLKRGSILVSTQRDAEEDAATKLHSSLTSLTAETGITVYGISTGYTAGVNIGSPSIDVLKKPEVAVLVGTGVASGEAGEMWHLLDQRFDMPITLLPVERLGNTDLSRYNVLIMPNGNYSSWGKSEAEEIKSWASAGNTLIARGNAMTWL
;
A
#
# COMPACT_ATOMS: atom_id res chain seq x y z
N MET A 1 55.12 -52.37 -12.58
CA MET A 1 53.69 -52.66 -12.55
C MET A 1 52.97 -52.33 -11.23
N LYS A 2 53.58 -52.58 -10.05
CA LYS A 2 52.91 -52.24 -8.74
C LYS A 2 52.65 -50.75 -8.46
N LYS A 3 53.47 -49.84 -8.98
CA LYS A 3 53.25 -48.39 -8.79
C LYS A 3 52.15 -47.79 -9.67
N PHE A 4 51.85 -48.43 -10.79
CA PHE A 4 50.76 -47.98 -11.65
C PHE A 4 49.37 -48.40 -11.15
N GLN A 5 49.27 -49.53 -10.47
CA GLN A 5 48.02 -50.02 -9.90
C GLN A 5 47.60 -49.16 -8.68
N SER A 6 48.54 -48.64 -7.88
CA SER A 6 48.25 -47.76 -6.77
C SER A 6 47.77 -46.35 -7.20
N LEU A 7 48.24 -45.87 -8.37
CA LEU A 7 47.81 -44.59 -8.91
C LEU A 7 46.41 -44.69 -9.52
N PHE A 8 46.06 -45.82 -10.11
CA PHE A 8 44.73 -46.07 -10.68
C PHE A 8 43.66 -46.27 -9.59
N LEU A 9 44.04 -46.88 -8.46
CA LEU A 9 43.13 -47.04 -7.33
C LEU A 9 42.86 -45.71 -6.59
N PHE A 10 43.86 -44.81 -6.55
CA PHE A 10 43.71 -43.48 -5.97
C PHE A 10 42.88 -42.55 -6.86
N PHE A 11 42.98 -42.68 -8.18
CA PHE A 11 42.15 -41.95 -9.14
C PHE A 11 40.70 -42.46 -9.17
N LEU A 12 40.49 -43.78 -8.94
CA LEU A 12 39.14 -44.33 -8.84
C LEU A 12 38.44 -43.93 -7.51
N LEU A 13 39.18 -43.81 -6.42
CA LEU A 13 38.68 -43.35 -5.14
C LEU A 13 38.41 -41.84 -5.13
N SER A 14 39.18 -41.05 -5.85
CA SER A 14 38.93 -39.59 -5.97
C SER A 14 37.73 -39.26 -6.89
N THR A 15 37.47 -40.10 -7.92
CA THR A 15 36.30 -39.94 -8.76
C THR A 15 35.01 -40.44 -8.11
N LEU A 16 35.09 -41.41 -7.19
CA LEU A 16 33.92 -41.86 -6.40
C LEU A 16 33.52 -40.86 -5.33
N SER A 17 34.44 -40.03 -4.82
CA SER A 17 34.09 -38.96 -3.85
C SER A 17 33.46 -37.73 -4.54
N VAL A 18 33.59 -37.54 -5.86
CA VAL A 18 32.95 -36.42 -6.58
C VAL A 18 31.53 -36.78 -7.03
N PHE A 19 31.19 -38.09 -7.13
CA PHE A 19 29.81 -38.50 -7.44
C PHE A 19 28.91 -38.72 -6.24
N GLY A 20 29.43 -38.57 -5.00
CA GLY A 20 28.71 -38.86 -3.77
C GLY A 20 27.95 -37.68 -3.16
N GLN A 21 27.92 -36.49 -3.74
CA GLN A 21 27.31 -35.28 -3.16
C GLN A 21 26.38 -34.50 -4.10
N LYS A 22 25.71 -35.16 -5.01
CA LYS A 22 24.50 -34.58 -5.56
C LYS A 22 23.34 -35.34 -4.93
N SER A 23 22.80 -34.82 -3.84
CA SER A 23 21.39 -35.12 -3.53
C SER A 23 20.60 -34.82 -4.79
N PRO A 24 19.71 -35.71 -5.24
CA PRO A 24 18.88 -35.42 -6.40
C PRO A 24 18.20 -34.08 -6.14
N ALA A 25 18.37 -33.10 -7.03
CA ALA A 25 17.56 -31.90 -7.01
C ALA A 25 16.09 -32.35 -7.02
N GLY A 26 15.37 -32.17 -5.91
CA GLY A 26 13.98 -32.62 -5.79
C GLY A 26 13.60 -33.36 -4.51
N THR A 27 14.55 -33.66 -3.62
CA THR A 27 14.24 -34.28 -2.30
C THR A 27 14.51 -33.32 -1.15
N ALA A 28 14.05 -32.06 -1.28
CA ALA A 28 13.97 -31.21 -0.10
C ALA A 28 12.99 -31.81 0.90
N ASP A 29 13.37 -31.87 2.18
CA ASP A 29 12.44 -32.30 3.21
C ASP A 29 11.33 -31.24 3.35
N ILE A 30 10.08 -31.67 3.19
CA ILE A 30 8.87 -30.88 3.34
C ILE A 30 8.02 -31.37 4.51
N SER A 31 8.55 -32.32 5.30
CA SER A 31 7.82 -32.82 6.46
C SER A 31 7.57 -31.70 7.47
N LEU A 32 6.44 -31.77 8.17
CA LEU A 32 6.15 -30.77 9.22
C LEU A 32 7.30 -30.69 10.25
N GLN A 33 7.96 -31.83 10.54
CA GLN A 33 9.09 -31.90 11.47
C GLN A 33 10.31 -31.10 10.99
N TYR A 34 10.51 -30.96 9.67
CA TYR A 34 11.60 -30.14 9.12
C TYR A 34 11.49 -28.65 9.48
N TYR A 35 10.26 -28.15 9.59
CA TYR A 35 9.99 -26.75 9.90
C TYR A 35 10.01 -26.46 11.39
N LEU A 36 9.41 -27.36 12.19
CA LEU A 36 9.14 -27.12 13.59
C LEU A 36 10.43 -27.02 14.43
N PRO A 37 10.50 -26.06 15.36
CA PRO A 37 11.66 -25.92 16.23
C PRO A 37 11.77 -27.14 17.17
N PRO A 38 13.00 -27.58 17.50
CA PRO A 38 13.20 -28.67 18.46
C PRO A 38 12.74 -28.28 19.87
N GLY A 39 12.34 -29.27 20.65
CA GLY A 39 11.95 -29.09 22.06
C GLY A 39 10.51 -28.68 22.29
N PHE A 40 9.67 -28.67 21.24
CA PHE A 40 8.24 -28.42 21.35
C PHE A 40 7.43 -29.68 21.12
N THR A 41 6.36 -29.80 21.90
CA THR A 41 5.30 -30.80 21.73
C THR A 41 4.02 -30.11 21.28
N TYR A 42 3.18 -30.82 20.50
CA TYR A 42 2.02 -30.23 19.88
C TYR A 42 0.74 -30.97 20.28
N ASN A 43 -0.31 -30.21 20.54
CA ASN A 43 -1.62 -30.75 20.86
C ASN A 43 -2.22 -31.49 19.64
N GLU A 44 -2.33 -32.77 19.71
CA GLU A 44 -2.84 -33.65 18.64
C GLU A 44 -4.31 -33.39 18.23
N LYS A 45 -5.06 -32.60 19.00
CA LYS A 45 -6.43 -32.22 18.66
C LYS A 45 -6.48 -31.05 17.68
N ILE A 46 -5.36 -30.31 17.50
CA ILE A 46 -5.26 -29.20 16.57
C ILE A 46 -4.85 -29.76 15.20
N PRO A 47 -5.63 -29.48 14.12
CA PRO A 47 -5.36 -30.06 12.81
C PRO A 47 -4.02 -29.57 12.27
N LYS A 48 -3.20 -30.51 11.80
CA LYS A 48 -1.96 -30.18 11.09
C LYS A 48 -2.30 -29.52 9.73
N PRO A 49 -1.44 -28.66 9.20
CA PRO A 49 -1.71 -28.01 7.90
C PRO A 49 -2.12 -29.01 6.81
N LYS A 50 -1.38 -30.11 6.67
CA LYS A 50 -1.66 -31.17 5.68
C LYS A 50 -3.07 -31.74 5.77
N ASP A 51 -3.62 -31.90 6.98
CA ASP A 51 -4.94 -32.51 7.20
C ASP A 51 -6.07 -31.72 6.53
N ILE A 52 -5.86 -30.41 6.33
CA ILE A 52 -6.83 -29.50 5.73
C ILE A 52 -6.44 -29.09 4.31
N LEU A 53 -5.16 -28.87 4.05
CA LEU A 53 -4.66 -28.48 2.72
C LEU A 53 -4.69 -29.67 1.74
N GLY A 54 -4.44 -30.89 2.22
CA GLY A 54 -4.30 -32.11 1.43
C GLY A 54 -2.89 -32.35 0.88
N PHE A 55 -1.93 -31.48 1.21
CA PHE A 55 -0.53 -31.56 0.83
C PHE A 55 0.36 -30.97 1.94
N GLU A 56 1.65 -31.30 1.97
CA GLU A 56 2.60 -30.68 2.91
C GLU A 56 2.90 -29.22 2.52
N VAL A 57 3.09 -28.35 3.52
CA VAL A 57 3.50 -26.98 3.26
C VAL A 57 4.82 -26.96 2.48
N GLY A 58 4.88 -26.22 1.39
CA GLY A 58 6.04 -26.19 0.49
C GLY A 58 6.03 -27.24 -0.64
N GLU A 59 5.09 -28.18 -0.63
CA GLU A 59 4.85 -29.08 -1.76
C GLU A 59 4.17 -28.35 -2.92
N TRP A 60 3.23 -27.50 -2.60
CA TRP A 60 2.53 -26.57 -3.48
C TRP A 60 2.50 -25.18 -2.86
N ASN A 61 2.37 -24.14 -3.66
CA ASN A 61 2.03 -22.82 -3.14
C ASN A 61 0.55 -22.81 -2.74
N ALA A 62 0.27 -22.57 -1.48
CA ALA A 62 -1.09 -22.50 -0.99
C ALA A 62 -1.84 -21.31 -1.61
N GLY A 63 -2.97 -21.57 -2.25
CA GLY A 63 -3.89 -20.53 -2.71
C GLY A 63 -4.52 -19.81 -1.53
N TYR A 64 -4.88 -18.54 -1.71
CA TYR A 64 -5.41 -17.75 -0.59
C TYR A 64 -6.70 -18.34 0.02
N ASP A 65 -7.56 -18.92 -0.79
CA ASP A 65 -8.74 -19.66 -0.35
C ASP A 65 -8.41 -20.89 0.52
N GLN A 66 -7.31 -21.57 0.21
CA GLN A 66 -6.81 -22.71 1.00
C GLN A 66 -6.29 -22.25 2.36
N VAL A 67 -5.61 -21.10 2.40
CA VAL A 67 -5.13 -20.48 3.65
C VAL A 67 -6.31 -20.08 4.53
N ILE A 68 -7.31 -19.37 3.99
CA ILE A 68 -8.54 -19.03 4.73
C ILE A 68 -9.18 -20.28 5.32
N ARG A 69 -9.41 -21.32 4.50
CA ARG A 69 -10.02 -22.56 4.95
C ARG A 69 -9.24 -23.22 6.09
N TYR A 70 -7.91 -23.19 6.02
CA TYR A 70 -7.09 -23.73 7.11
C TYR A 70 -7.26 -22.89 8.38
N PHE A 71 -7.23 -21.57 8.28
CA PHE A 71 -7.34 -20.66 9.43
C PHE A 71 -8.71 -20.72 10.11
N GLU A 72 -9.79 -20.85 9.35
CA GLU A 72 -11.12 -21.09 9.89
C GLU A 72 -11.18 -22.40 10.69
N LYS A 73 -10.59 -23.48 10.16
CA LYS A 73 -10.53 -24.78 10.85
C LYS A 73 -9.65 -24.72 12.09
N LEU A 74 -8.53 -24.01 12.02
CA LEU A 74 -7.64 -23.81 13.16
C LEU A 74 -8.36 -23.06 14.29
N ALA A 75 -9.06 -21.98 13.97
CA ALA A 75 -9.84 -21.20 14.95
C ALA A 75 -10.98 -22.01 15.57
N ALA A 76 -11.66 -22.83 14.76
CA ALA A 76 -12.72 -23.73 15.26
C ALA A 76 -12.18 -24.86 16.16
N SER A 77 -10.89 -25.20 16.09
CA SER A 77 -10.27 -26.30 16.80
C SER A 77 -9.45 -25.88 18.02
N SER A 78 -9.05 -24.62 18.11
CA SER A 78 -8.19 -24.11 19.18
C SER A 78 -8.86 -23.00 19.98
N PRO A 79 -8.99 -23.13 21.31
CA PRO A 79 -9.54 -22.07 22.16
C PRO A 79 -8.60 -20.85 22.28
N ARG A 80 -7.40 -20.93 21.72
CA ARG A 80 -6.40 -19.83 21.70
C ARG A 80 -6.52 -18.93 20.49
N VAL A 81 -7.36 -19.29 19.50
CA VAL A 81 -7.40 -18.65 18.18
C VAL A 81 -8.75 -18.00 17.94
N LYS A 82 -8.73 -16.70 17.57
CA LYS A 82 -9.88 -15.98 17.02
C LYS A 82 -9.59 -15.64 15.56
N PHE A 83 -10.53 -15.96 14.68
CA PHE A 83 -10.52 -15.59 13.26
C PHE A 83 -11.41 -14.35 13.06
N GLU A 84 -10.94 -13.39 12.28
CA GLU A 84 -11.68 -12.16 11.96
C GLU A 84 -11.49 -11.80 10.48
N VAL A 85 -12.58 -11.43 9.79
CA VAL A 85 -12.51 -10.75 8.49
C VAL A 85 -12.41 -9.26 8.79
N ILE A 86 -11.29 -8.63 8.38
CA ILE A 86 -10.99 -7.22 8.70
C ILE A 86 -11.40 -6.26 7.57
N GLY A 87 -11.79 -6.79 6.43
CA GLY A 87 -12.26 -6.04 5.26
C GLY A 87 -12.20 -6.86 3.99
N TYR A 88 -12.27 -6.19 2.85
CA TYR A 88 -12.26 -6.82 1.53
C TYR A 88 -11.35 -6.06 0.57
N THR A 89 -10.72 -6.80 -0.35
CA THR A 89 -9.93 -6.25 -1.45
C THR A 89 -10.81 -5.71 -2.58
N TYR A 90 -10.20 -5.09 -3.60
CA TYR A 90 -10.92 -4.73 -4.84
C TYR A 90 -11.59 -5.93 -5.51
N GLU A 91 -10.95 -7.10 -5.54
CA GLU A 91 -11.49 -8.33 -6.11
C GLU A 91 -12.47 -9.05 -5.14
N LYS A 92 -12.89 -8.37 -4.07
CA LYS A 92 -13.85 -8.87 -3.06
C LYS A 92 -13.38 -10.11 -2.29
N ARG A 93 -12.04 -10.35 -2.23
CA ARG A 93 -11.50 -11.35 -1.31
C ARG A 93 -11.53 -10.82 0.11
N PRO A 94 -11.95 -11.64 1.09
CA PRO A 94 -11.86 -11.23 2.49
C PRO A 94 -10.38 -11.08 2.88
N GLN A 95 -10.01 -9.97 3.48
CA GLN A 95 -8.76 -9.82 4.19
C GLN A 95 -8.97 -10.27 5.63
N ILE A 96 -8.10 -11.13 6.15
CA ILE A 96 -8.31 -11.81 7.41
C ILE A 96 -7.19 -11.58 8.40
N MET A 97 -7.53 -11.65 9.70
CA MET A 97 -6.56 -11.61 10.79
C MET A 97 -6.85 -12.70 11.79
N LEU A 98 -5.83 -13.44 12.21
CA LEU A 98 -5.88 -14.29 13.39
C LEU A 98 -5.36 -13.54 14.60
N THR A 99 -6.06 -13.66 15.72
CA THR A 99 -5.58 -13.31 17.05
C THR A 99 -5.29 -14.59 17.81
N ILE A 100 -4.04 -14.81 18.20
CA ILE A 100 -3.62 -16.00 18.94
C ILE A 100 -3.06 -15.58 20.30
N THR A 101 -3.71 -16.03 21.38
CA THR A 101 -3.36 -15.72 22.75
C THR A 101 -4.05 -16.70 23.72
N SER A 102 -3.95 -16.49 25.03
CA SER A 102 -4.67 -17.33 25.99
C SER A 102 -6.20 -17.19 25.86
N PRO A 103 -6.99 -18.21 26.18
CA PRO A 103 -8.46 -18.11 26.20
C PRO A 103 -8.97 -17.00 27.10
N GLU A 104 -8.27 -16.71 28.21
CA GLU A 104 -8.59 -15.63 29.13
C GLU A 104 -8.44 -14.26 28.46
N ASN A 105 -7.36 -14.04 27.71
CA ASN A 105 -7.16 -12.82 26.94
C ASN A 105 -8.22 -12.66 25.84
N LEU A 106 -8.56 -13.75 25.13
CA LEU A 106 -9.63 -13.71 24.11
C LEU A 106 -10.98 -13.31 24.71
N ALA A 107 -11.30 -13.79 25.91
CA ALA A 107 -12.53 -13.39 26.60
C ALA A 107 -12.56 -11.92 27.05
N ASN A 108 -11.40 -11.27 27.17
CA ASN A 108 -11.26 -9.90 27.62
C ASN A 108 -10.67 -8.98 26.52
N ILE A 109 -10.77 -9.37 25.25
CA ILE A 109 -10.04 -8.75 24.15
C ILE A 109 -10.34 -7.25 23.99
N ASP A 110 -11.61 -6.84 24.11
CA ASP A 110 -12.03 -5.44 23.94
C ASP A 110 -11.48 -4.56 25.07
N LYS A 111 -11.46 -5.09 26.30
CA LYS A 111 -10.82 -4.40 27.42
C LYS A 111 -9.31 -4.24 27.18
N ILE A 112 -8.64 -5.28 26.70
CA ILE A 112 -7.20 -5.21 26.40
C ILE A 112 -6.92 -4.14 25.33
N LYS A 113 -7.71 -4.10 24.25
CA LYS A 113 -7.59 -3.05 23.21
C LYS A 113 -7.76 -1.66 23.81
N SER A 114 -8.81 -1.47 24.65
CA SER A 114 -9.05 -0.19 25.32
C SER A 114 -7.92 0.20 26.27
N ASP A 115 -7.40 -0.74 27.07
CA ASP A 115 -6.28 -0.49 27.96
C ASP A 115 -5.02 -0.09 27.19
N ARG A 116 -4.80 -0.68 26.02
CA ARG A 116 -3.65 -0.35 25.16
C ARG A 116 -3.71 1.07 24.58
N GLN A 117 -4.90 1.60 24.29
CA GLN A 117 -5.02 3.00 23.86
C GLN A 117 -4.49 3.99 24.89
N GLN A 118 -4.48 3.60 26.18
CA GLN A 118 -3.89 4.42 27.24
C GLN A 118 -2.36 4.59 27.13
N LEU A 119 -1.68 3.78 26.29
CA LEU A 119 -0.25 3.97 25.98
C LEU A 119 0.04 5.34 25.36
N ARG A 120 -0.94 5.94 24.71
CA ARG A 120 -0.88 7.30 24.13
C ARG A 120 -1.02 8.43 25.17
N ASP A 121 -1.51 8.11 26.37
CA ASP A 121 -1.63 9.09 27.45
C ASP A 121 -0.39 9.02 28.37
N PRO A 122 0.47 10.07 28.40
CA PRO A 122 1.66 10.09 29.23
C PRO A 122 1.37 10.06 30.74
N ASN A 123 0.13 10.39 31.13
CA ASN A 123 -0.30 10.43 32.54
C ASN A 123 -0.93 9.10 32.99
N ALA A 124 -1.20 8.19 32.07
CA ALA A 124 -1.80 6.90 32.38
C ALA A 124 -0.85 6.04 33.22
N LYS A 125 -1.40 5.51 34.32
CA LYS A 125 -0.65 4.59 35.21
C LYS A 125 -0.84 3.18 34.71
N ILE A 126 0.07 2.71 33.87
CA ILE A 126 0.00 1.40 33.23
C ILE A 126 0.81 0.37 34.06
N ASP A 127 0.18 -0.74 34.38
CA ASP A 127 0.84 -1.91 34.95
C ASP A 127 1.38 -2.81 33.80
N PHE A 128 2.60 -2.54 33.34
CA PHE A 128 3.26 -3.33 32.31
C PHE A 128 3.46 -4.81 32.68
N GLY A 129 3.37 -5.14 33.98
CA GLY A 129 3.37 -6.53 34.45
C GLY A 129 2.12 -7.30 34.03
N LYS A 130 0.99 -6.61 33.83
CA LYS A 130 -0.30 -7.20 33.46
C LYS A 130 -0.69 -6.95 32.00
N MET A 131 -0.17 -5.89 31.36
CA MET A 131 -0.48 -5.59 29.97
C MET A 131 0.20 -6.59 29.02
N PRO A 132 -0.54 -7.36 28.20
CA PRO A 132 0.05 -8.20 27.20
C PRO A 132 0.82 -7.38 26.17
N LEU A 133 1.99 -7.88 25.73
CA LEU A 133 2.68 -7.37 24.56
C LEU A 133 1.93 -7.85 23.29
N VAL A 134 1.78 -7.00 22.30
CA VAL A 134 1.20 -7.37 21.00
C VAL A 134 2.30 -7.44 19.95
N MET A 135 2.46 -8.61 19.34
CA MET A 135 3.31 -8.86 18.18
C MET A 135 2.41 -9.10 16.97
N ALA A 136 2.51 -8.28 15.96
CA ALA A 136 1.78 -8.43 14.70
C ALA A 136 2.72 -8.90 13.60
N ALA A 137 2.24 -9.76 12.72
CA ALA A 137 2.97 -10.28 11.58
C ALA A 137 2.14 -10.10 10.30
N GLY A 138 2.65 -9.27 9.38
CA GLY A 138 2.10 -9.05 8.06
C GLY A 138 2.90 -9.85 7.03
N TYR A 139 2.24 -10.80 6.37
CA TYR A 139 2.87 -11.64 5.37
C TYR A 139 2.44 -11.22 3.96
N SER A 140 3.32 -11.41 2.98
CA SER A 140 3.02 -11.25 1.55
C SER A 140 2.29 -9.94 1.18
N VAL A 141 2.85 -8.80 1.55
CA VAL A 141 2.43 -7.50 1.00
C VAL A 141 2.71 -7.46 -0.51
N HIS A 142 3.76 -8.12 -0.96
CA HIS A 142 3.98 -8.49 -2.34
C HIS A 142 3.52 -9.94 -2.55
N GLY A 143 2.47 -10.12 -3.34
CA GLY A 143 1.83 -11.43 -3.46
C GLY A 143 2.69 -12.52 -4.10
N ASN A 144 3.74 -12.14 -4.86
CA ASN A 144 4.69 -13.09 -5.46
C ASN A 144 5.89 -13.44 -4.56
N GLU A 145 5.90 -12.99 -3.32
CA GLU A 145 6.87 -13.34 -2.30
C GLU A 145 6.31 -14.46 -1.41
N ALA A 146 6.16 -15.63 -2.01
CA ALA A 146 5.25 -16.67 -1.57
C ALA A 146 5.72 -17.48 -0.35
N SER A 147 7.01 -17.45 0.03
CA SER A 147 7.44 -18.12 1.26
C SER A 147 6.78 -17.52 2.50
N ALA A 148 6.45 -16.23 2.45
CA ALA A 148 5.79 -15.52 3.54
C ALA A 148 4.40 -16.11 3.83
N ILE A 149 3.49 -16.13 2.84
CA ILE A 149 2.12 -16.64 3.06
C ILE A 149 2.13 -18.11 3.49
N ASN A 150 3.03 -18.93 2.93
CA ASN A 150 3.14 -20.35 3.30
C ASN A 150 3.73 -20.53 4.71
N SER A 151 4.64 -19.64 5.15
CA SER A 151 5.17 -19.65 6.51
C SER A 151 4.13 -19.23 7.55
N SER A 152 3.18 -18.35 7.18
CA SER A 152 2.07 -17.95 8.07
C SER A 152 1.22 -19.14 8.53
N ILE A 153 1.05 -20.14 7.67
CA ILE A 153 0.34 -21.38 7.98
C ILE A 153 1.06 -22.14 9.11
N LEU A 154 2.38 -22.25 9.03
CA LEU A 154 3.21 -22.90 10.06
C LEU A 154 3.25 -22.09 11.35
N ALA A 155 3.35 -20.76 11.26
CA ALA A 155 3.31 -19.88 12.42
C ALA A 155 1.97 -20.00 13.17
N ALA A 156 0.87 -19.95 12.44
CA ALA A 156 -0.47 -20.13 13.02
C ALA A 156 -0.62 -21.49 13.71
N TYR A 157 -0.16 -22.58 13.05
CA TYR A 157 -0.16 -23.91 13.67
C TYR A 157 0.68 -23.97 14.93
N HIS A 158 1.91 -23.47 14.88
CA HIS A 158 2.83 -23.46 16.01
C HIS A 158 2.22 -22.73 17.22
N PHE A 159 1.77 -21.49 17.03
CA PHE A 159 1.21 -20.71 18.15
C PHE A 159 -0.14 -21.24 18.65
N ALA A 160 -0.92 -21.92 17.82
CA ALA A 160 -2.17 -22.54 18.22
C ALA A 160 -1.98 -23.87 18.96
N ALA A 161 -0.96 -24.65 18.62
CA ALA A 161 -0.84 -26.06 19.02
C ALA A 161 0.32 -26.38 19.97
N ALA A 162 1.41 -25.57 20.00
CA ALA A 162 2.56 -25.85 20.88
C ALA A 162 2.17 -25.74 22.35
N ASN A 163 2.56 -26.76 23.15
CA ASN A 163 2.20 -26.82 24.56
C ASN A 163 3.08 -25.91 25.42
N GLU A 164 4.37 -25.78 25.09
CA GLU A 164 5.37 -25.07 25.88
C GLU A 164 5.15 -23.56 25.96
N ILE A 165 4.43 -22.97 24.97
CA ILE A 165 4.16 -21.52 24.94
C ILE A 165 2.83 -21.13 25.61
N GLU A 166 2.08 -22.08 26.17
CA GLU A 166 0.75 -21.79 26.76
C GLU A 166 0.79 -20.72 27.85
N ALA A 167 1.81 -20.80 28.72
CA ALA A 167 1.99 -19.83 29.78
C ALA A 167 2.38 -18.43 29.24
N ASP A 168 3.18 -18.39 28.17
CA ASP A 168 3.66 -17.15 27.56
C ASP A 168 2.54 -16.40 26.85
N LEU A 169 1.57 -17.14 26.27
CA LEU A 169 0.40 -16.56 25.59
C LEU A 169 -0.55 -15.79 26.55
N LYS A 170 -0.41 -15.93 27.86
CA LYS A 170 -1.09 -15.03 28.83
C LYS A 170 -0.54 -13.60 28.77
N ASN A 171 0.71 -13.46 28.38
CA ASN A 171 1.45 -12.21 28.38
C ASN A 171 1.73 -11.67 26.96
N ILE A 172 1.38 -12.44 25.93
CA ILE A 172 1.64 -12.08 24.52
C ILE A 172 0.39 -12.36 23.70
N ILE A 173 0.07 -11.42 22.81
CA ILE A 173 -0.92 -11.57 21.76
C ILE A 173 -0.20 -11.57 20.43
N VAL A 174 -0.41 -12.61 19.63
CA VAL A 174 0.13 -12.72 18.28
C VAL A 174 -1.00 -12.43 17.30
N LEU A 175 -0.79 -11.45 16.44
CA LEU A 175 -1.68 -11.13 15.31
C LEU A 175 -1.02 -11.63 14.03
N ILE A 176 -1.77 -12.34 13.20
CA ILE A 176 -1.31 -12.86 11.90
C ILE A 176 -2.26 -12.39 10.82
N ASP A 177 -1.78 -11.52 9.91
CA ASP A 177 -2.38 -11.28 8.61
C ASP A 177 -1.61 -12.14 7.60
N PRO A 178 -2.19 -13.22 7.06
CA PRO A 178 -1.46 -14.18 6.23
C PRO A 178 -1.10 -13.65 4.85
N ALA A 179 -1.82 -12.66 4.36
CA ALA A 179 -1.56 -12.03 3.08
C ALA A 179 -2.11 -10.60 3.06
N LEU A 180 -1.22 -9.64 3.24
CA LEU A 180 -1.55 -8.22 3.12
C LEU A 180 -2.03 -7.85 1.70
N ASN A 181 -1.71 -8.69 0.71
CA ASN A 181 -2.14 -8.58 -0.68
C ASN A 181 -2.78 -9.90 -1.16
N PRO A 182 -4.05 -10.17 -0.80
CA PRO A 182 -4.74 -11.39 -1.21
C PRO A 182 -4.86 -11.57 -2.73
N ASP A 183 -5.08 -10.48 -3.48
CA ASP A 183 -5.27 -10.52 -4.94
C ASP A 183 -3.97 -10.90 -5.65
N GLY A 184 -2.86 -10.25 -5.28
CA GLY A 184 -1.53 -10.57 -5.81
C GLY A 184 -1.08 -11.98 -5.44
N SER A 185 -1.28 -12.42 -4.20
CA SER A 185 -0.92 -13.75 -3.72
C SER A 185 -1.68 -14.85 -4.46
N ASN A 186 -2.98 -14.65 -4.70
CA ASN A 186 -3.78 -15.61 -5.45
C ASN A 186 -3.35 -15.68 -6.93
N ARG A 187 -3.01 -14.54 -7.53
CA ARG A 187 -2.50 -14.47 -8.91
C ARG A 187 -1.20 -15.25 -9.05
N TYR A 188 -0.27 -15.05 -8.11
CA TYR A 188 1.01 -15.77 -8.12
C TYR A 188 0.85 -17.26 -7.87
N ALA A 189 0.11 -17.67 -6.84
CA ALA A 189 -0.11 -19.09 -6.54
C ALA A 189 -0.73 -19.84 -7.74
N SER A 190 -1.68 -19.21 -8.43
CA SER A 190 -2.27 -19.77 -9.65
C SER A 190 -1.24 -19.93 -10.76
N TRP A 191 -0.37 -18.94 -10.97
CA TRP A 191 0.69 -18.99 -11.97
C TRP A 191 1.71 -20.08 -11.67
N VAL A 192 2.32 -20.04 -10.49
CA VAL A 192 3.43 -20.94 -10.13
C VAL A 192 3.00 -22.40 -10.10
N ASN A 193 1.80 -22.67 -9.55
CA ASN A 193 1.26 -24.04 -9.49
C ASN A 193 0.92 -24.60 -10.88
N THR A 194 0.43 -23.76 -11.80
CA THR A 194 0.11 -24.18 -13.18
C THR A 194 1.37 -24.60 -13.96
N HIS A 195 2.54 -24.06 -13.59
CA HIS A 195 3.81 -24.36 -14.27
C HIS A 195 4.71 -25.31 -13.48
N ARG A 196 4.27 -25.81 -12.33
CA ARG A 196 5.01 -26.79 -11.54
C ARG A 196 5.09 -28.13 -12.24
N SER A 197 6.31 -28.63 -12.42
CA SER A 197 6.53 -29.98 -12.94
C SER A 197 6.49 -31.03 -11.84
N TYR A 198 6.13 -32.27 -12.17
CA TYR A 198 6.19 -33.39 -11.23
C TYR A 198 7.61 -33.57 -10.68
N ASN A 199 8.61 -33.60 -11.57
CA ASN A 199 10.00 -33.54 -11.18
C ASN A 199 10.43 -32.07 -11.17
N LEU A 200 10.79 -31.54 -10.01
CA LEU A 200 11.16 -30.14 -9.87
C LEU A 200 12.39 -29.81 -10.72
N ASN A 201 12.37 -28.68 -11.39
CA ASN A 201 13.44 -28.20 -12.22
C ASN A 201 13.89 -26.82 -11.73
N GLY A 202 15.14 -26.73 -11.29
CA GLY A 202 15.72 -25.49 -10.75
C GLY A 202 16.33 -24.55 -11.78
N ASP A 203 16.28 -24.87 -13.08
CA ASP A 203 16.84 -24.02 -14.13
C ASP A 203 16.20 -22.64 -14.09
N PRO A 204 16.97 -21.53 -13.91
CA PRO A 204 16.44 -20.18 -13.87
C PRO A 204 15.62 -19.75 -15.10
N ALA A 205 15.85 -20.41 -16.26
CA ALA A 205 15.09 -20.18 -17.49
C ALA A 205 13.73 -20.93 -17.52
N ASN A 206 13.44 -21.77 -16.52
CA ASN A 206 12.18 -22.48 -16.48
C ASN A 206 11.00 -21.49 -16.38
N ARG A 207 9.92 -21.80 -17.11
CA ARG A 207 8.71 -20.99 -17.19
C ARG A 207 8.09 -20.67 -15.81
N GLU A 208 8.24 -21.56 -14.85
CA GLU A 208 7.76 -21.40 -13.48
C GLU A 208 8.34 -20.14 -12.82
N HIS A 209 9.60 -19.79 -13.11
CA HIS A 209 10.32 -18.68 -12.47
C HIS A 209 10.07 -17.31 -13.11
N SER A 210 9.28 -17.27 -14.18
CA SER A 210 9.04 -16.06 -14.98
C SER A 210 7.54 -15.78 -15.12
N GLU A 211 7.00 -15.02 -14.16
CA GLU A 211 5.58 -14.68 -14.13
C GLU A 211 5.11 -13.97 -15.41
N ALA A 212 3.88 -14.24 -15.81
CA ALA A 212 3.23 -13.42 -16.81
C ALA A 212 2.95 -12.02 -16.26
N TRP A 213 3.11 -11.02 -17.12
CA TRP A 213 2.69 -9.66 -16.80
C TRP A 213 1.21 -9.63 -16.33
N PRO A 214 0.81 -8.86 -15.31
CA PRO A 214 1.61 -7.89 -14.54
C PRO A 214 2.41 -8.48 -13.38
N GLY A 215 2.35 -9.78 -13.15
CA GLY A 215 2.91 -10.47 -11.99
C GLY A 215 2.03 -10.37 -10.75
N GLY A 216 2.46 -11.04 -9.68
CA GLY A 216 1.74 -11.10 -8.40
C GLY A 216 2.17 -10.04 -7.38
N ARG A 217 3.14 -9.17 -7.70
CA ARG A 217 3.66 -8.18 -6.75
C ARG A 217 2.58 -7.20 -6.27
N GLY A 218 1.90 -6.54 -7.22
CA GLY A 218 0.89 -5.51 -6.92
C GLY A 218 -0.49 -6.08 -6.61
N ASN A 219 -1.37 -5.22 -6.09
CA ASN A 219 -2.78 -5.52 -5.85
C ASN A 219 -3.58 -5.63 -7.16
N HIS A 220 -4.91 -5.48 -7.12
CA HIS A 220 -5.77 -5.49 -8.30
C HIS A 220 -5.36 -4.45 -9.36
N TYR A 221 -5.12 -3.21 -8.95
CA TYR A 221 -4.67 -2.11 -9.80
C TYR A 221 -3.14 -2.04 -9.95
N TRP A 222 -2.43 -3.09 -9.59
CA TRP A 222 -0.97 -3.26 -9.73
C TRP A 222 -0.11 -2.32 -8.87
N PHE A 223 -0.70 -1.68 -7.84
CA PHE A 223 0.03 -0.87 -6.89
C PHE A 223 0.87 -1.72 -5.94
N ASP A 224 2.05 -1.18 -5.60
CA ASP A 224 2.87 -1.70 -4.52
C ASP A 224 2.29 -1.27 -3.17
N LEU A 225 1.62 -2.20 -2.49
CA LEU A 225 1.00 -1.93 -1.19
C LEU A 225 2.03 -1.66 -0.08
N ASN A 226 3.32 -1.98 -0.30
CA ASN A 226 4.39 -1.61 0.63
C ASN A 226 4.94 -0.19 0.39
N ARG A 227 4.19 0.66 -0.31
CA ARG A 227 4.36 2.11 -0.42
C ARG A 227 3.14 2.86 0.13
N ASP A 228 2.10 2.13 0.56
CA ASP A 228 0.78 2.68 0.86
C ASP A 228 0.44 2.65 2.38
N TRP A 229 1.41 2.41 3.26
CA TRP A 229 1.18 2.46 4.72
C TRP A 229 0.89 3.88 5.24
N LEU A 230 1.51 4.90 4.63
CA LEU A 230 1.28 6.30 4.98
C LEU A 230 0.15 6.93 4.16
N LEU A 231 0.07 6.61 2.87
CA LEU A 231 -0.91 7.22 1.97
C LEU A 231 -2.31 6.62 2.10
N VAL A 232 -2.42 5.35 2.49
CA VAL A 232 -3.67 4.62 2.80
C VAL A 232 -4.73 4.77 1.70
N GLN A 233 -4.31 4.67 0.43
CA GLN A 233 -5.18 4.90 -0.73
C GLN A 233 -6.04 3.69 -1.10
N HIS A 234 -5.59 2.47 -0.73
CA HIS A 234 -6.22 1.23 -1.14
C HIS A 234 -6.97 0.55 0.00
N PRO A 235 -8.07 -0.18 -0.27
CA PRO A 235 -8.86 -0.84 0.77
C PRO A 235 -8.02 -1.79 1.62
N GLU A 236 -7.05 -2.49 1.02
CA GLU A 236 -6.13 -3.38 1.73
C GLU A 236 -5.31 -2.61 2.78
N SER A 237 -4.86 -1.42 2.44
CA SER A 237 -4.10 -0.54 3.33
C SER A 237 -4.99 0.06 4.42
N GLN A 238 -6.20 0.49 4.05
CA GLN A 238 -7.19 1.02 5.00
C GLN A 238 -7.54 -0.03 6.07
N ASN A 239 -7.80 -1.26 5.66
CA ASN A 239 -8.12 -2.35 6.58
C ASN A 239 -6.98 -2.63 7.57
N ARG A 240 -5.72 -2.75 7.08
CA ARG A 240 -4.58 -3.06 7.94
C ARG A 240 -4.18 -1.90 8.85
N VAL A 241 -4.22 -0.64 8.37
CA VAL A 241 -3.90 0.53 9.19
C VAL A 241 -4.95 0.73 10.28
N ALA A 242 -6.24 0.53 9.99
CA ALA A 242 -7.28 0.55 11.01
C ALA A 242 -7.02 -0.49 12.11
N LYS A 243 -6.62 -1.72 11.74
CA LYS A 243 -6.25 -2.75 12.72
C LYS A 243 -4.96 -2.44 13.47
N PHE A 244 -3.98 -1.85 12.80
CA PHE A 244 -2.76 -1.37 13.47
C PHE A 244 -3.10 -0.32 14.54
N GLN A 245 -3.95 0.66 14.23
CA GLN A 245 -4.37 1.71 15.15
C GLN A 245 -5.25 1.17 16.29
N GLU A 246 -6.08 0.17 16.02
CA GLU A 246 -6.90 -0.52 17.01
C GLU A 246 -6.05 -1.28 18.05
N TRP A 247 -5.01 -1.94 17.60
CA TRP A 247 -4.19 -2.82 18.43
C TRP A 247 -2.94 -2.18 19.02
N LEU A 248 -2.36 -1.18 18.36
CA LEU A 248 -1.05 -0.60 18.69
C LEU A 248 0.00 -1.68 18.96
N PRO A 249 0.36 -2.52 17.96
CA PRO A 249 1.30 -3.59 18.18
C PRO A 249 2.65 -3.03 18.65
N ASN A 250 3.32 -3.74 19.55
CA ASN A 250 4.64 -3.35 20.03
C ASN A 250 5.76 -3.72 19.08
N ILE A 251 5.56 -4.83 18.36
CA ILE A 251 6.45 -5.34 17.31
C ILE A 251 5.58 -5.61 16.08
N TYR A 252 6.04 -5.16 14.92
CA TYR A 252 5.43 -5.47 13.63
C TYR A 252 6.47 -6.14 12.73
N LEU A 253 6.14 -7.31 12.21
CA LEU A 253 7.00 -8.12 11.34
C LEU A 253 6.51 -7.99 9.90
N ASP A 254 7.38 -7.54 9.00
CA ASP A 254 7.12 -7.33 7.58
C ASP A 254 7.94 -8.34 6.75
N TYR A 255 7.26 -9.31 6.12
CA TYR A 255 7.88 -10.47 5.48
C TYR A 255 7.97 -10.31 3.97
N HIS A 256 9.21 -10.34 3.45
CA HIS A 256 9.55 -10.13 2.05
C HIS A 256 10.46 -11.21 1.45
N GLU A 257 10.62 -11.14 0.13
CA GLU A 257 11.63 -11.89 -0.61
C GLU A 257 12.43 -10.97 -1.55
N MET A 258 13.73 -11.21 -1.59
CA MET A 258 14.67 -10.56 -2.49
C MET A 258 15.15 -11.52 -3.61
N GLY A 259 16.13 -11.09 -4.39
CA GLY A 259 16.66 -11.91 -5.52
C GLY A 259 17.23 -13.25 -5.06
N THR A 260 17.09 -14.27 -5.89
CA THR A 260 17.49 -15.67 -5.63
C THR A 260 18.96 -15.85 -5.22
N ASN A 261 19.87 -15.01 -5.75
CA ASN A 261 21.31 -15.06 -5.46
C ASN A 261 21.70 -14.24 -4.22
N ASN A 262 20.80 -14.11 -3.26
CA ASN A 262 21.01 -13.54 -1.93
C ASN A 262 20.91 -14.62 -0.86
N THR A 263 20.88 -14.18 0.42
CA THR A 263 20.74 -15.06 1.57
C THR A 263 19.46 -14.74 2.34
N PHE A 264 19.57 -14.35 3.59
CA PHE A 264 18.47 -13.85 4.41
C PHE A 264 18.87 -12.52 5.03
N PHE A 265 17.99 -11.55 5.03
CA PHE A 265 18.20 -10.28 5.71
C PHE A 265 17.19 -10.11 6.85
N PHE A 266 17.61 -9.48 7.93
CA PHE A 266 16.75 -8.93 8.96
C PHE A 266 17.34 -7.62 9.50
N GLN A 267 16.46 -6.70 9.84
CA GLN A 267 16.85 -5.42 10.43
C GLN A 267 17.67 -5.59 11.72
N PRO A 268 18.53 -4.57 12.05
CA PRO A 268 18.55 -3.21 11.50
C PRO A 268 19.18 -3.13 10.11
N GLY A 269 18.74 -2.10 9.33
CA GLY A 269 19.31 -1.71 8.06
C GLY A 269 20.58 -0.87 8.21
N ILE A 270 20.85 0.04 7.24
CA ILE A 270 22.02 0.93 7.28
C ILE A 270 21.75 2.09 8.25
N PRO A 271 22.51 2.21 9.37
CA PRO A 271 22.18 3.18 10.43
C PRO A 271 22.25 4.66 10.02
N SER A 272 22.99 5.00 8.94
CA SER A 272 23.05 6.37 8.42
C SER A 272 21.81 6.74 7.58
N ARG A 273 20.92 5.77 7.31
CA ARG A 273 19.72 5.91 6.50
C ARG A 273 18.43 5.75 7.30
N ASP A 274 18.52 5.85 8.62
CA ASP A 274 17.34 5.91 9.48
C ASP A 274 16.74 7.31 9.43
N HIS A 275 15.41 7.38 9.51
CA HIS A 275 14.74 8.69 9.55
C HIS A 275 15.02 9.38 10.89
N PRO A 276 15.42 10.67 10.91
CA PRO A 276 15.79 11.37 12.14
C PRO A 276 14.68 11.50 13.19
N LEU A 277 13.41 11.32 12.82
CA LEU A 277 12.28 11.28 13.75
C LEU A 277 12.12 9.92 14.45
N THR A 278 12.74 8.87 13.94
CA THR A 278 12.79 7.55 14.61
C THR A 278 13.73 7.66 15.84
N PRO A 279 13.23 7.33 17.05
CA PRO A 279 14.07 7.43 18.25
C PRO A 279 15.23 6.44 18.21
N LYS A 280 16.42 6.86 18.67
CA LYS A 280 17.58 5.97 18.81
C LYS A 280 17.27 4.71 19.63
N LYS A 281 16.36 4.81 20.59
CA LYS A 281 15.94 3.66 21.40
C LYS A 281 15.22 2.59 20.60
N ASN A 282 14.51 2.95 19.51
CA ASN A 282 13.93 2.01 18.58
C ASN A 282 15.03 1.12 17.98
N MET A 283 16.07 1.74 17.41
CA MET A 283 17.20 1.04 16.79
C MET A 283 17.97 0.15 17.79
N GLU A 284 18.14 0.61 19.04
CA GLU A 284 18.74 -0.21 20.10
C GLU A 284 17.92 -1.47 20.42
N LEU A 285 16.59 -1.36 20.39
CA LEU A 285 15.70 -2.49 20.63
C LEU A 285 15.67 -3.43 19.43
N THR A 286 15.63 -2.89 18.20
CA THR A 286 15.76 -3.67 16.97
C THR A 286 17.05 -4.49 16.95
N GLU A 287 18.18 -3.88 17.33
CA GLU A 287 19.47 -4.56 17.46
C GLU A 287 19.44 -5.72 18.48
N LYS A 288 18.76 -5.54 19.62
CA LYS A 288 18.60 -6.60 20.60
C LYS A 288 17.70 -7.73 20.08
N ILE A 289 16.64 -7.41 19.36
CA ILE A 289 15.75 -8.40 18.74
C ILE A 289 16.48 -9.17 17.65
N ALA A 290 17.32 -8.49 16.84
CA ALA A 290 18.15 -9.11 15.81
C ALA A 290 19.04 -10.25 16.33
N GLN A 291 19.50 -10.20 17.59
CA GLN A 291 20.28 -11.28 18.19
C GLN A 291 19.51 -12.59 18.32
N TYR A 292 18.19 -12.53 18.52
CA TYR A 292 17.33 -13.72 18.53
C TYR A 292 17.18 -14.32 17.13
N HIS A 293 17.12 -13.47 16.10
CA HIS A 293 17.07 -13.91 14.70
C HIS A 293 18.40 -14.54 14.29
N ALA A 294 19.53 -13.87 14.60
CA ALA A 294 20.87 -14.40 14.35
C ALA A 294 21.04 -15.80 14.96
N LYS A 295 20.68 -15.96 16.23
CA LYS A 295 20.74 -17.25 16.93
C LYS A 295 19.91 -18.32 16.19
N ALA A 296 18.67 -17.98 15.78
CA ALA A 296 17.81 -18.92 15.08
C ALA A 296 18.38 -19.32 13.71
N MET A 297 18.99 -18.39 12.98
CA MET A 297 19.63 -18.67 11.70
C MET A 297 20.90 -19.51 11.88
N ASP A 298 21.72 -19.23 12.88
CA ASP A 298 22.92 -20.01 13.24
C ASP A 298 22.56 -21.47 13.54
N GLU A 299 21.51 -21.69 14.36
CA GLU A 299 21.00 -23.02 14.69
C GLU A 299 20.54 -23.82 13.46
N MET A 300 20.01 -23.13 12.44
CA MET A 300 19.57 -23.75 11.18
C MET A 300 20.68 -23.89 10.15
N GLY A 301 21.83 -23.24 10.35
CA GLY A 301 22.91 -23.15 9.37
C GLY A 301 22.53 -22.31 8.14
N SER A 302 21.61 -21.36 8.29
CA SER A 302 21.20 -20.46 7.20
C SER A 302 22.08 -19.20 7.20
N LEU A 303 22.57 -18.82 6.01
CA LEU A 303 23.36 -17.58 5.86
C LEU A 303 22.43 -16.36 5.92
N TYR A 304 22.91 -15.30 6.55
CA TYR A 304 22.17 -14.05 6.69
C TYR A 304 23.10 -12.83 6.73
N HIS A 305 22.50 -11.65 6.60
CA HIS A 305 23.16 -10.36 6.80
C HIS A 305 22.21 -9.35 7.46
N SER A 306 22.75 -8.30 8.03
CA SER A 306 22.04 -7.14 8.57
C SER A 306 22.96 -5.92 8.55
N ARG A 307 22.45 -4.73 8.87
CA ARG A 307 23.17 -3.45 8.89
C ARG A 307 23.71 -3.01 7.53
N GLU A 308 23.13 -3.51 6.48
CA GLU A 308 23.46 -3.17 5.09
C GLU A 308 22.22 -3.29 4.18
N SER A 309 22.32 -2.85 2.93
CA SER A 309 21.35 -2.94 1.85
C SER A 309 20.11 -2.06 1.99
N PHE A 310 19.35 -2.16 3.07
CA PHE A 310 18.06 -1.51 3.25
C PHE A 310 18.16 -0.26 4.13
N ASP A 311 17.27 0.69 3.90
CA ASP A 311 17.10 1.89 4.71
C ASP A 311 15.77 1.88 5.49
N GLU A 312 15.65 2.77 6.48
CA GLU A 312 14.45 2.93 7.32
C GLU A 312 14.01 4.40 7.31
N TYR A 313 13.83 4.94 6.10
CA TYR A 313 13.59 6.36 5.92
C TYR A 313 12.13 6.71 5.60
N TYR A 314 11.50 6.02 4.68
CA TYR A 314 10.15 6.34 4.24
C TYR A 314 9.09 5.61 5.08
N PHE A 315 8.24 6.34 5.78
CA PHE A 315 7.19 5.79 6.64
C PHE A 315 5.99 5.17 5.90
N GLY A 316 6.10 4.96 4.62
CA GLY A 316 5.12 4.21 3.82
C GLY A 316 5.43 2.73 3.69
N TYR A 317 6.52 2.22 4.30
CA TYR A 317 6.85 0.78 4.37
C TYR A 317 6.26 0.13 5.61
N GLY A 318 5.97 -1.17 5.53
CA GLY A 318 5.48 -1.96 6.66
C GLY A 318 6.49 -2.12 7.79
N SER A 319 7.79 -1.97 7.52
CA SER A 319 8.84 -1.99 8.52
C SER A 319 9.07 -0.65 9.20
N THR A 320 8.77 0.49 8.55
CA THR A 320 9.09 1.82 9.08
C THR A 320 7.88 2.59 9.62
N TYR A 321 6.68 2.34 9.08
CA TYR A 321 5.46 2.92 9.61
C TYR A 321 5.24 2.59 11.10
N PRO A 322 5.50 1.36 11.57
CA PRO A 322 5.44 1.05 13.00
C PRO A 322 6.37 1.91 13.85
N ASP A 323 7.56 2.23 13.37
CA ASP A 323 8.57 2.97 14.12
C ASP A 323 8.13 4.40 14.46
N ILE A 324 7.43 5.06 13.54
CA ILE A 324 6.88 6.41 13.78
C ILE A 324 5.58 6.39 14.59
N GLN A 325 5.08 5.19 14.92
CA GLN A 325 3.93 4.94 15.79
C GLN A 325 4.32 4.37 17.17
N GLY A 326 5.61 4.38 17.51
CA GLY A 326 6.10 3.88 18.81
C GLY A 326 6.18 2.35 18.90
N SER A 327 6.03 1.65 17.79
CA SER A 327 6.30 0.22 17.65
C SER A 327 7.75 -0.02 17.25
N ILE A 328 8.11 -1.29 17.06
CA ILE A 328 9.37 -1.72 16.46
C ILE A 328 9.00 -2.48 15.19
N GLY A 329 9.23 -1.88 14.03
CA GLY A 329 9.07 -2.54 12.74
C GLY A 329 10.30 -3.40 12.43
N ILE A 330 10.10 -4.55 11.81
CA ILE A 330 11.20 -5.46 11.43
C ILE A 330 10.95 -5.99 10.03
N LEU A 331 11.85 -5.65 9.12
CA LEU A 331 11.91 -6.21 7.78
C LEU A 331 12.63 -7.54 7.79
N PHE A 332 12.04 -8.54 7.15
CA PHE A 332 12.69 -9.79 6.76
C PHE A 332 12.70 -9.91 5.25
N GLU A 333 13.88 -10.25 4.69
CA GLU A 333 14.04 -10.46 3.25
C GLU A 333 14.69 -11.82 3.01
N GLN A 334 13.96 -12.75 2.45
CA GLN A 334 14.43 -14.09 2.11
C GLN A 334 14.84 -14.15 0.63
N ALA A 335 15.98 -14.76 0.31
CA ALA A 335 16.29 -15.12 -1.07
C ALA A 335 15.17 -15.97 -1.67
N SER A 336 14.56 -15.52 -2.78
CA SER A 336 13.39 -16.16 -3.36
C SER A 336 13.73 -17.38 -4.19
N SER A 337 13.01 -18.48 -4.00
CA SER A 337 13.07 -19.64 -4.90
C SER A 337 12.31 -19.44 -6.20
N ARG A 338 11.57 -18.34 -6.36
CA ARG A 338 10.75 -17.99 -7.54
C ARG A 338 9.81 -19.10 -8.01
N GLY A 339 9.58 -20.10 -7.22
CA GLY A 339 8.83 -21.30 -7.49
C GLY A 339 9.16 -22.37 -6.46
N HIS A 340 9.05 -23.64 -6.82
CA HIS A 340 9.27 -24.73 -5.88
C HIS A 340 10.73 -25.11 -5.70
N LEU A 341 11.60 -24.81 -6.68
CA LEU A 341 13.04 -25.02 -6.65
C LEU A 341 13.70 -24.09 -7.65
N GLN A 342 14.77 -23.39 -7.28
CA GLN A 342 15.59 -22.63 -8.22
C GLN A 342 17.08 -22.81 -7.93
N GLU A 343 17.92 -22.87 -8.96
CA GLU A 343 19.38 -22.83 -8.83
C GLU A 343 19.83 -21.43 -8.43
N SER A 344 20.76 -21.36 -7.48
CA SER A 344 21.40 -20.13 -7.04
C SER A 344 22.91 -20.29 -6.99
N ILE A 345 23.64 -19.19 -6.78
CA ILE A 345 25.11 -19.23 -6.54
C ILE A 345 25.48 -20.03 -5.29
N TYR A 346 24.55 -20.24 -4.37
CA TYR A 346 24.71 -21.03 -3.15
C TYR A 346 24.26 -22.50 -3.31
N GLY A 347 23.87 -22.91 -4.52
CA GLY A 347 23.31 -24.21 -4.82
C GLY A 347 21.77 -24.18 -4.98
N PRO A 348 21.13 -25.35 -5.05
CA PRO A 348 19.68 -25.43 -5.18
C PRO A 348 18.99 -24.77 -3.99
N LEU A 349 18.02 -23.87 -4.28
CA LEU A 349 17.21 -23.17 -3.31
C LEU A 349 15.77 -23.72 -3.36
N PRO A 350 15.39 -24.66 -2.49
CA PRO A 350 14.04 -25.21 -2.47
C PRO A 350 13.09 -24.29 -1.71
N PHE A 351 11.82 -24.27 -2.11
CA PHE A 351 10.76 -23.48 -1.48
C PHE A 351 10.57 -23.82 0.01
N SER A 352 10.74 -25.08 0.40
CA SER A 352 10.69 -25.46 1.81
C SER A 352 11.75 -24.79 2.67
N PHE A 353 12.96 -24.56 2.13
CA PHE A 353 14.02 -23.83 2.85
C PHE A 353 13.64 -22.38 3.09
N THR A 354 13.08 -21.72 2.07
CA THR A 354 12.66 -20.31 2.18
C THR A 354 11.52 -20.15 3.18
N ILE A 355 10.52 -21.04 3.15
CA ILE A 355 9.43 -21.10 4.13
C ILE A 355 9.94 -21.31 5.55
N ARG A 356 10.90 -22.24 5.73
CA ARG A 356 11.48 -22.52 7.06
C ARG A 356 12.12 -21.30 7.68
N ASN A 357 12.92 -20.57 6.92
CA ASN A 357 13.59 -19.37 7.39
C ASN A 357 12.58 -18.30 7.84
N GLN A 358 11.57 -18.01 7.03
CA GLN A 358 10.50 -17.07 7.37
C GLN A 358 9.73 -17.51 8.64
N PHE A 359 9.35 -18.78 8.72
CA PHE A 359 8.66 -19.31 9.89
C PHE A 359 9.50 -19.21 11.17
N ARG A 360 10.81 -19.55 11.09
CA ARG A 360 11.69 -19.54 12.25
C ARG A 360 11.95 -18.13 12.78
N THR A 361 11.87 -17.10 11.94
CA THR A 361 11.93 -15.71 12.42
C THR A 361 10.65 -15.27 13.14
N SER A 362 9.50 -15.82 12.80
CA SER A 362 8.28 -15.63 13.62
C SER A 362 8.45 -16.20 15.03
N VAL A 363 9.06 -17.37 15.16
CA VAL A 363 9.33 -18.00 16.47
C VAL A 363 10.38 -17.21 17.25
N SER A 364 11.48 -16.79 16.61
CA SER A 364 12.52 -16.01 17.30
C SER A 364 12.04 -14.61 17.70
N SER A 365 11.13 -14.00 16.94
CA SER A 365 10.46 -12.76 17.33
C SER A 365 9.58 -12.94 18.56
N PHE A 366 8.87 -14.07 18.66
CA PHE A 366 8.10 -14.40 19.85
C PHE A 366 8.99 -14.59 21.09
N GLU A 367 10.12 -15.24 20.95
CA GLU A 367 11.11 -15.37 22.04
C GLU A 367 11.68 -14.00 22.46
N ALA A 368 11.96 -13.10 21.52
CA ALA A 368 12.35 -11.73 21.84
C ALA A 368 11.23 -10.98 22.58
N ALA A 369 9.99 -11.06 22.07
CA ALA A 369 8.82 -10.46 22.69
C ALA A 369 8.63 -10.95 24.15
N LYS A 370 8.80 -12.23 24.40
CA LYS A 370 8.73 -12.85 25.73
C LYS A 370 9.79 -12.27 26.67
N ASN A 371 11.05 -12.25 26.26
CA ASN A 371 12.17 -11.90 27.11
C ASN A 371 12.32 -10.38 27.30
N MET A 372 11.83 -9.57 26.34
CA MET A 372 11.96 -8.11 26.36
C MET A 372 10.64 -7.38 26.65
N ARG A 373 9.56 -8.09 27.00
CA ARG A 373 8.20 -7.56 27.14
C ARG A 373 8.11 -6.24 27.91
N GLY A 374 8.73 -6.18 29.08
CA GLY A 374 8.68 -4.98 29.93
C GLY A 374 9.37 -3.77 29.30
N GLU A 375 10.54 -3.98 28.67
CA GLU A 375 11.30 -2.91 28.02
C GLU A 375 10.56 -2.38 26.79
N ILE A 376 9.96 -3.27 25.99
CA ILE A 376 9.26 -2.90 24.76
C ILE A 376 7.92 -2.22 25.06
N ASN A 377 7.12 -2.71 26.01
CA ASN A 377 5.91 -2.03 26.44
C ASN A 377 6.19 -0.62 26.98
N LYS A 378 7.26 -0.49 27.79
CA LYS A 378 7.66 0.82 28.31
C LYS A 378 8.12 1.75 27.20
N PHE A 379 8.86 1.26 26.21
CA PHE A 379 9.34 2.05 25.08
C PHE A 379 8.15 2.72 24.34
N MET A 380 7.07 2.00 24.09
CA MET A 380 5.90 2.57 23.41
C MET A 380 5.25 3.72 24.21
N GLN A 381 5.10 3.57 25.52
CA GLN A 381 4.59 4.69 26.34
C GLN A 381 5.58 5.86 26.37
N ASP A 382 6.87 5.59 26.53
CA ASP A 382 7.90 6.63 26.53
C ASP A 382 7.94 7.40 25.20
N PHE A 383 7.73 6.71 24.06
CA PHE A 383 7.64 7.32 22.73
C PHE A 383 6.57 8.40 22.67
N TYR A 384 5.34 8.09 23.09
CA TYR A 384 4.24 9.06 23.09
C TYR A 384 4.45 10.17 24.12
N ALA A 385 4.96 9.85 25.29
CA ALA A 385 5.28 10.84 26.32
C ALA A 385 6.35 11.83 25.85
N GLU A 386 7.38 11.34 25.13
CA GLU A 386 8.44 12.19 24.57
C GLU A 386 7.92 13.02 23.40
N SER A 387 7.08 12.46 22.52
CA SER A 387 6.42 13.17 21.42
C SER A 387 5.64 14.38 21.92
N LEU A 388 4.86 14.24 23.01
CA LEU A 388 4.13 15.35 23.60
C LEU A 388 5.04 16.38 24.28
N LYS A 389 6.16 15.97 24.88
CA LYS A 389 7.15 16.91 25.42
C LYS A 389 7.84 17.70 24.31
N GLU A 390 8.21 17.06 23.22
CA GLU A 390 8.79 17.72 22.05
C GLU A 390 7.79 18.72 21.45
N SER A 391 6.53 18.34 21.28
CA SER A 391 5.45 19.21 20.81
C SER A 391 5.27 20.45 21.68
N ALA A 392 5.33 20.29 23.01
CA ALA A 392 5.14 21.39 23.94
C ALA A 392 6.19 22.50 23.78
N VAL A 393 7.42 22.17 23.36
CA VAL A 393 8.52 23.13 23.17
C VAL A 393 8.69 23.55 21.71
N ASP A 394 7.99 22.90 20.75
CA ASP A 394 8.01 23.32 19.34
C ASP A 394 7.43 24.73 19.18
N THR A 395 8.10 25.57 18.43
CA THR A 395 7.65 26.94 18.12
C THR A 395 6.41 26.95 17.23
N ASN A 396 6.24 25.94 16.41
CA ASN A 396 5.02 25.68 15.65
C ASN A 396 4.04 24.93 16.55
N LYS A 397 2.75 25.29 16.47
CA LYS A 397 1.69 24.66 17.29
C LYS A 397 0.68 23.88 16.45
N ALA A 398 0.67 24.15 15.16
CA ALA A 398 -0.17 23.43 14.18
C ALA A 398 0.39 23.62 12.79
N TYR A 399 -0.16 22.88 11.84
CA TYR A 399 -0.08 23.17 10.41
C TYR A 399 -1.47 23.48 9.87
N ILE A 400 -1.55 24.44 8.95
CA ILE A 400 -2.73 24.70 8.13
C ILE A 400 -2.42 24.35 6.70
N PHE A 401 -3.38 23.76 5.99
CA PHE A 401 -3.27 23.44 4.58
C PHE A 401 -4.61 23.53 3.87
N GLY A 402 -4.61 23.77 2.57
CA GLY A 402 -5.80 23.85 1.74
C GLY A 402 -5.53 24.45 0.38
N ASP A 403 -6.56 24.56 -0.45
CA ASP A 403 -6.53 25.25 -1.74
C ASP A 403 -7.85 26.00 -1.94
N THR A 404 -7.76 27.26 -2.35
CA THR A 404 -8.95 28.09 -2.56
C THR A 404 -9.73 27.71 -3.82
N ALA A 405 -9.07 27.08 -4.79
CA ALA A 405 -9.64 26.66 -6.07
C ALA A 405 -10.08 25.19 -6.09
N ASP A 406 -9.55 24.36 -5.18
CA ASP A 406 -9.79 22.91 -5.15
C ASP A 406 -9.95 22.40 -3.71
N ALA A 407 -11.18 22.26 -3.28
CA ALA A 407 -11.49 21.75 -1.96
C ALA A 407 -11.24 20.23 -1.82
N ALA A 408 -11.32 19.48 -2.92
CA ALA A 408 -11.23 18.02 -2.90
C ALA A 408 -9.82 17.54 -2.52
N ARG A 409 -8.76 18.16 -3.02
CA ARG A 409 -7.38 17.79 -2.65
C ARG A 409 -7.10 18.01 -1.17
N GLY A 410 -7.59 19.13 -0.61
CA GLY A 410 -7.50 19.39 0.82
C GLY A 410 -8.25 18.35 1.65
N PHE A 411 -9.45 17.97 1.20
CA PHE A 411 -10.24 16.91 1.81
C PHE A 411 -9.49 15.57 1.83
N HIS A 412 -8.92 15.14 0.70
CA HIS A 412 -8.21 13.85 0.61
C HIS A 412 -6.96 13.79 1.49
N LEU A 413 -6.22 14.91 1.65
CA LEU A 413 -5.12 14.93 2.60
C LEU A 413 -5.62 14.88 4.05
N ALA A 414 -6.70 15.59 4.36
CA ALA A 414 -7.31 15.57 5.70
C ALA A 414 -7.85 14.18 6.07
N GLU A 415 -8.54 13.52 5.13
CA GLU A 415 -9.03 12.14 5.26
C GLU A 415 -7.88 11.15 5.52
N MET A 416 -6.81 11.25 4.72
CA MET A 416 -5.61 10.42 4.91
C MET A 416 -5.00 10.61 6.30
N ILE A 417 -4.83 11.86 6.75
CA ILE A 417 -4.28 12.17 8.08
C ILE A 417 -5.14 11.57 9.19
N GLN A 418 -6.46 11.67 9.08
CA GLN A 418 -7.38 11.16 10.08
C GLN A 418 -7.32 9.63 10.22
N GLN A 419 -7.05 8.89 9.14
CA GLN A 419 -6.90 7.43 9.19
C GLN A 419 -5.74 6.98 10.11
N HIS A 420 -4.80 7.87 10.43
CA HIS A 420 -3.72 7.64 11.40
C HIS A 420 -4.09 8.02 12.83
N GLN A 421 -5.37 8.23 13.13
CA GLN A 421 -5.88 8.69 14.44
C GLN A 421 -5.30 10.05 14.85
N ILE A 422 -5.12 10.94 13.89
CA ILE A 422 -4.70 12.32 14.08
C ILE A 422 -5.94 13.21 14.00
N ASP A 423 -6.13 14.06 15.00
CA ASP A 423 -7.20 15.05 15.01
C ASP A 423 -6.96 16.11 13.94
N VAL A 424 -7.96 16.32 13.10
CA VAL A 424 -7.97 17.31 12.03
C VAL A 424 -9.15 18.24 12.24
N TYR A 425 -8.94 19.54 12.09
CA TYR A 425 -9.97 20.57 12.27
C TYR A 425 -10.27 21.27 10.96
N SER A 426 -11.54 21.53 10.68
CA SER A 426 -11.98 22.38 9.58
C SER A 426 -11.93 23.85 9.99
N LEU A 427 -11.51 24.72 9.07
CA LEU A 427 -11.49 26.17 9.27
C LEU A 427 -12.89 26.78 9.09
N ASN A 428 -13.38 27.57 10.08
CA ASN A 428 -14.71 28.18 10.06
C ASN A 428 -14.73 29.61 9.54
N GLN A 429 -13.57 30.24 9.33
CA GLN A 429 -13.43 31.62 8.85
C GLN A 429 -12.26 31.76 7.88
N ASN A 430 -12.33 32.76 7.01
CA ASN A 430 -11.19 33.04 6.13
C ASN A 430 -10.05 33.68 6.93
N ILE A 431 -8.83 33.17 6.76
CA ILE A 431 -7.63 33.74 7.36
C ILE A 431 -6.51 33.87 6.32
N THR A 432 -5.59 34.77 6.55
CA THR A 432 -4.37 34.91 5.77
C THR A 432 -3.17 34.69 6.67
N VAL A 433 -2.31 33.75 6.32
CA VAL A 433 -1.11 33.42 7.09
C VAL A 433 0.12 33.56 6.18
N ASN A 434 1.08 34.39 6.59
CA ASN A 434 2.29 34.65 5.78
C ASN A 434 1.99 35.08 4.34
N GLY A 435 0.87 35.76 4.09
CA GLY A 435 0.45 36.21 2.76
C GLY A 435 -0.31 35.17 1.95
N VAL A 436 -0.48 33.94 2.46
CA VAL A 436 -1.26 32.86 1.84
C VAL A 436 -2.68 32.88 2.37
N PRO A 437 -3.71 32.99 1.50
CA PRO A 437 -5.10 32.95 1.92
C PRO A 437 -5.57 31.51 2.14
N PHE A 438 -6.29 31.27 3.23
CA PHE A 438 -6.99 30.03 3.53
C PHE A 438 -8.48 30.33 3.71
N GLU A 439 -9.30 29.64 2.92
CA GLU A 439 -10.74 29.86 2.92
C GLU A 439 -11.45 28.92 3.90
N LYS A 440 -12.51 29.46 4.51
CA LYS A 440 -13.45 28.68 5.31
C LYS A 440 -13.90 27.43 4.58
N GLU A 441 -13.89 26.30 5.29
CA GLU A 441 -14.39 25.00 4.80
C GLU A 441 -13.61 24.37 3.63
N LYS A 442 -12.53 25.03 3.18
CA LYS A 442 -11.58 24.50 2.17
C LYS A 442 -10.18 24.33 2.74
N ALA A 443 -9.99 24.72 3.98
CA ALA A 443 -8.72 24.58 4.68
C ALA A 443 -8.89 23.83 5.99
N TYR A 444 -7.82 23.13 6.35
CA TYR A 444 -7.77 22.25 7.51
C TYR A 444 -6.59 22.60 8.40
N ILE A 445 -6.73 22.35 9.69
CA ILE A 445 -5.69 22.59 10.69
C ILE A 445 -5.41 21.28 11.43
N VAL A 446 -4.13 20.97 11.60
CA VAL A 446 -3.64 19.82 12.37
C VAL A 446 -2.79 20.35 13.53
N PRO A 447 -3.29 20.33 14.77
CA PRO A 447 -2.50 20.67 15.95
C PRO A 447 -1.34 19.71 16.16
N LEU A 448 -0.25 20.20 16.76
CA LEU A 448 0.92 19.37 17.07
C LEU A 448 0.89 18.75 18.48
N ASP A 449 0.00 19.21 19.37
CA ASP A 449 -0.14 18.71 20.72
C ASP A 449 -0.96 17.41 20.78
N GLN A 450 -0.52 16.44 19.98
CA GLN A 450 -1.12 15.11 19.84
C GLN A 450 -0.06 14.02 20.01
N PRO A 451 -0.46 12.81 20.46
CA PRO A 451 0.48 11.69 20.59
C PRO A 451 1.26 11.37 19.29
N GLN A 452 0.61 11.59 18.13
CA GLN A 452 1.19 11.36 16.79
C GLN A 452 2.08 12.52 16.30
N TYR A 453 2.57 13.38 17.18
CA TYR A 453 3.42 14.53 16.84
C TYR A 453 4.51 14.21 15.83
N LYS A 454 5.25 13.12 16.04
CA LYS A 454 6.34 12.74 15.12
C LYS A 454 5.83 12.38 13.73
N LEU A 455 4.71 11.69 13.61
CA LEU A 455 4.08 11.41 12.32
C LEU A 455 3.58 12.69 11.64
N ILE A 456 2.96 13.61 12.39
CA ILE A 456 2.53 14.91 11.86
C ILE A 456 3.74 15.68 11.32
N LYS A 457 4.86 15.68 12.05
CA LYS A 457 6.11 16.29 11.58
C LYS A 457 6.59 15.64 10.28
N ALA A 458 6.57 14.32 10.18
CA ALA A 458 6.97 13.60 8.97
C ALA A 458 6.12 13.95 7.74
N ILE A 459 4.80 14.17 7.94
CA ILE A 459 3.87 14.56 6.88
C ILE A 459 4.17 15.97 6.34
N PHE A 460 4.49 16.93 7.24
CA PHE A 460 4.54 18.35 6.91
C PHE A 460 5.96 18.93 6.81
N GLU A 461 6.99 18.24 7.31
CA GLU A 461 8.35 18.80 7.30
C GLU A 461 8.91 18.92 5.87
N THR A 462 9.73 19.94 5.69
CA THR A 462 10.59 20.08 4.50
C THR A 462 12.03 19.77 4.91
N ARG A 463 12.60 18.71 4.34
CA ARG A 463 13.95 18.28 4.65
C ARG A 463 14.87 18.40 3.43
N ASN A 464 15.95 19.18 3.56
CA ASN A 464 16.90 19.48 2.47
C ASN A 464 18.28 18.90 2.72
N THR A 465 18.53 18.34 3.92
CA THR A 465 19.81 17.78 4.32
C THR A 465 19.64 16.41 4.92
N PHE A 466 20.51 15.51 4.53
CA PHE A 466 20.47 14.10 4.90
C PHE A 466 21.85 13.67 5.41
N GLN A 467 21.90 12.70 6.31
CA GLN A 467 23.15 12.11 6.81
C GLN A 467 23.83 11.29 5.72
N ASP A 468 23.04 10.50 4.98
CA ASP A 468 23.43 9.78 3.77
C ASP A 468 22.58 10.30 2.60
N SER A 469 23.17 10.45 1.42
CA SER A 469 22.46 10.89 0.20
C SER A 469 22.02 9.72 -0.69
N LEU A 470 22.31 8.50 -0.28
CA LEU A 470 21.89 7.29 -0.97
C LEU A 470 20.69 6.67 -0.24
N PHE A 471 19.61 6.45 -0.95
CA PHE A 471 18.39 5.81 -0.45
C PHE A 471 18.15 4.52 -1.22
N TYR A 472 17.49 3.57 -0.56
CA TYR A 472 17.05 2.32 -1.19
C TYR A 472 16.04 2.61 -2.30
N ASP A 473 15.12 3.53 -2.04
CA ASP A 473 14.05 3.89 -2.96
C ASP A 473 13.74 5.39 -2.91
N VAL A 474 13.13 5.90 -3.97
CA VAL A 474 12.67 7.29 -4.06
C VAL A 474 11.24 7.37 -3.54
N SER A 475 11.06 8.08 -2.45
CA SER A 475 9.76 8.27 -1.80
C SER A 475 9.47 9.75 -1.61
N ALA A 476 8.21 10.14 -1.77
CA ALA A 476 7.77 11.50 -1.51
C ALA A 476 7.61 11.73 0.00
N TRP A 477 8.10 12.86 0.45
CA TRP A 477 7.82 13.43 1.76
C TRP A 477 7.40 14.88 1.59
N THR A 478 6.87 15.54 2.62
CA THR A 478 6.16 16.81 2.52
C THR A 478 4.87 16.65 1.71
N LEU A 479 3.95 15.86 2.26
CA LEU A 479 2.75 15.44 1.54
C LEU A 479 1.87 16.60 1.02
N PRO A 480 1.71 17.74 1.71
CA PRO A 480 0.96 18.86 1.14
C PRO A 480 1.45 19.29 -0.25
N MET A 481 2.77 19.23 -0.51
CA MET A 481 3.33 19.54 -1.83
C MET A 481 2.94 18.48 -2.87
N SER A 482 2.92 17.20 -2.48
CA SER A 482 2.49 16.11 -3.37
C SER A 482 1.01 16.21 -3.72
N PHE A 483 0.18 16.74 -2.80
CA PHE A 483 -1.23 17.04 -3.04
C PHE A 483 -1.44 18.40 -3.75
N ASN A 484 -0.37 19.11 -4.07
CA ASN A 484 -0.41 20.44 -4.67
C ASN A 484 -1.27 21.43 -3.84
N LEU A 485 -1.03 21.47 -2.53
CA LEU A 485 -1.73 22.31 -1.58
C LEU A 485 -0.83 23.40 -1.03
N ASP A 486 -1.41 24.58 -0.79
CA ASP A 486 -0.81 25.58 0.07
C ASP A 486 -0.78 25.07 1.51
N TYR A 487 0.32 25.27 2.23
CA TYR A 487 0.44 24.91 3.63
C TYR A 487 1.43 25.83 4.36
N THR A 488 1.24 25.98 5.66
CA THR A 488 2.17 26.77 6.49
C THR A 488 2.07 26.38 7.97
N PRO A 489 3.16 26.44 8.74
CA PRO A 489 3.11 26.24 10.18
C PRO A 489 2.42 27.45 10.87
N LEU A 490 1.70 27.15 11.95
CA LEU A 490 1.03 28.14 12.79
C LEU A 490 1.73 28.28 14.13
N SER A 491 2.00 29.54 14.52
CA SER A 491 2.41 29.88 15.89
C SER A 491 1.20 29.89 16.84
N SER A 492 1.45 29.85 18.16
CA SER A 492 0.39 29.92 19.20
C SER A 492 -0.52 31.15 19.01
N LYS A 493 0.05 32.31 18.61
CA LYS A 493 -0.74 33.53 18.40
C LYS A 493 -1.77 33.37 17.28
N ILE A 494 -1.40 32.73 16.18
CA ILE A 494 -2.31 32.55 15.03
C ILE A 494 -3.30 31.43 15.34
N MET A 495 -2.85 30.34 15.97
CA MET A 495 -3.72 29.22 16.35
C MET A 495 -4.85 29.67 17.29
N ASN A 496 -4.56 30.57 18.26
CA ASN A 496 -5.55 31.11 19.17
C ASN A 496 -6.58 32.08 18.53
N LEU A 497 -6.31 32.56 17.30
CA LEU A 497 -7.24 33.40 16.54
C LEU A 497 -8.07 32.59 15.54
N ALA A 498 -7.71 31.35 15.26
CA ALA A 498 -8.41 30.50 14.32
C ALA A 498 -9.72 29.98 14.93
N ASP A 499 -10.82 30.20 14.23
CA ASP A 499 -12.12 29.55 14.54
C ASP A 499 -12.18 28.22 13.78
N VAL A 500 -12.25 27.10 14.50
CA VAL A 500 -12.11 25.75 13.96
C VAL A 500 -13.09 24.77 14.58
N THR A 501 -13.46 23.74 13.83
CA THR A 501 -14.28 22.62 14.30
C THR A 501 -13.55 21.30 14.09
N LEU A 502 -13.45 20.48 15.13
CA LEU A 502 -12.92 19.12 15.03
C LEU A 502 -13.78 18.31 14.05
N LEU A 503 -13.14 17.64 13.12
CA LEU A 503 -13.81 16.75 12.18
C LEU A 503 -14.12 15.40 12.86
N GLU A 504 -15.34 14.91 12.67
CA GLU A 504 -15.72 13.57 13.11
C GLU A 504 -14.94 12.50 12.30
N GLU A 505 -14.75 11.34 12.91
CA GLU A 505 -14.14 10.19 12.21
C GLU A 505 -14.98 9.81 11.00
N GLY A 506 -14.31 9.63 9.84
CA GLY A 506 -14.99 9.30 8.58
C GLY A 506 -15.82 10.44 8.00
N PHE A 507 -15.49 11.69 8.32
CA PHE A 507 -16.13 12.85 7.68
C PHE A 507 -16.10 12.73 6.16
N GLY A 508 -17.19 13.07 5.49
CA GLY A 508 -17.31 13.03 4.04
C GLY A 508 -16.88 14.32 3.37
N GLN A 509 -16.55 14.22 2.09
CA GLN A 509 -16.36 15.40 1.24
C GLN A 509 -17.63 16.25 1.28
N LYS A 510 -17.47 17.56 1.44
CA LYS A 510 -18.58 18.48 1.45
C LYS A 510 -19.26 18.53 0.06
N ALA A 511 -20.58 18.40 0.05
CA ALA A 511 -21.35 18.57 -1.17
C ALA A 511 -21.11 19.96 -1.79
N GLY A 512 -20.93 19.97 -3.10
CA GLY A 512 -20.83 21.19 -3.86
C GLY A 512 -22.16 21.95 -3.94
N THR A 513 -22.15 23.07 -4.60
CA THR A 513 -23.31 23.96 -4.68
C THR A 513 -23.70 24.23 -6.12
N LEU A 514 -24.98 24.08 -6.44
CA LEU A 514 -25.57 24.57 -7.68
C LEU A 514 -26.12 25.98 -7.43
N ILE A 515 -25.41 27.00 -7.94
CA ILE A 515 -25.75 28.41 -7.73
C ILE A 515 -26.60 28.88 -8.92
N ARG A 516 -27.78 29.47 -8.65
CA ARG A 516 -28.76 29.93 -9.64
C ARG A 516 -29.24 28.83 -10.57
N GLU A 517 -30.42 28.40 -10.32
CA GLU A 517 -30.93 27.15 -10.51
C GLU A 517 -31.67 26.84 -11.77
N LYS A 518 -32.90 26.78 -11.62
CA LYS A 518 -33.86 26.26 -12.58
C LYS A 518 -33.98 27.19 -13.79
N ASN A 519 -33.87 26.65 -14.99
CA ASN A 519 -34.03 27.37 -16.26
C ASN A 519 -32.89 28.37 -16.59
N ALA A 520 -31.65 28.08 -16.14
CA ALA A 520 -30.50 28.82 -16.62
C ALA A 520 -30.32 28.62 -18.14
N TYR A 521 -29.78 29.63 -18.82
CA TYR A 521 -29.39 29.57 -20.24
C TYR A 521 -28.28 28.55 -20.49
N ALA A 522 -27.32 28.47 -19.54
CA ALA A 522 -26.23 27.52 -19.50
C ALA A 522 -25.76 27.33 -18.04
N TYR A 523 -24.98 26.32 -17.83
CA TYR A 523 -24.29 26.07 -16.54
C TYR A 523 -22.78 26.00 -16.78
N ALA A 524 -22.01 26.41 -15.77
CA ALA A 524 -20.55 26.37 -15.87
C ALA A 524 -19.90 26.00 -14.53
N PHE A 525 -18.70 25.38 -14.59
CA PHE A 525 -17.84 25.12 -13.45
C PHE A 525 -16.36 25.31 -13.83
N GLU A 526 -15.53 25.62 -12.83
CA GLU A 526 -14.11 25.83 -13.05
C GLU A 526 -13.35 24.50 -13.17
N TRP A 527 -12.33 24.42 -14.03
CA TRP A 527 -11.52 23.23 -14.28
C TRP A 527 -10.50 22.93 -13.18
N ALA A 528 -10.22 23.89 -12.30
CA ALA A 528 -9.17 23.77 -11.28
C ALA A 528 -9.47 22.71 -10.19
N ASP A 529 -10.73 22.34 -10.02
CA ASP A 529 -11.16 21.32 -9.06
C ASP A 529 -10.73 19.91 -9.51
N TYR A 530 -10.27 19.10 -8.56
CA TYR A 530 -9.80 17.72 -8.80
C TYR A 530 -10.84 16.85 -9.52
N TYR A 531 -12.12 17.04 -9.23
CA TYR A 531 -13.22 16.27 -9.83
C TYR A 531 -13.85 16.92 -11.07
N ALA A 532 -13.32 18.05 -11.53
CA ALA A 532 -13.82 18.66 -12.78
C ALA A 532 -13.74 17.71 -14.00
N PRO A 533 -12.67 16.90 -14.19
CA PRO A 533 -12.64 15.89 -15.26
C PRO A 533 -13.75 14.84 -15.14
N LYS A 534 -14.03 14.33 -13.94
CA LYS A 534 -15.13 13.40 -13.67
C LYS A 534 -16.47 14.03 -14.06
N ALA A 535 -16.70 15.27 -13.62
CA ALA A 535 -17.91 16.01 -13.91
C ALA A 535 -18.13 16.22 -15.43
N ALA A 536 -17.08 16.65 -16.13
CA ALA A 536 -17.14 16.85 -17.58
C ALA A 536 -17.39 15.54 -18.33
N TYR A 537 -16.69 14.47 -17.95
CA TYR A 537 -16.84 13.15 -18.56
C TYR A 537 -18.27 12.62 -18.38
N LYS A 538 -18.80 12.67 -17.16
CA LYS A 538 -20.15 12.18 -16.84
C LYS A 538 -21.23 12.91 -17.63
N LEU A 539 -21.12 14.23 -17.77
CA LEU A 539 -22.05 15.02 -18.60
C LEU A 539 -21.95 14.67 -20.09
N MET A 540 -20.73 14.42 -20.61
CA MET A 540 -20.55 13.94 -22.00
C MET A 540 -21.12 12.54 -22.19
N ASP A 541 -20.98 11.65 -21.22
CA ASP A 541 -21.51 10.28 -21.26
C ASP A 541 -23.03 10.26 -21.22
N GLU A 542 -23.66 11.19 -20.50
CA GLU A 542 -25.09 11.42 -20.49
C GLU A 542 -25.61 12.10 -21.79
N GLY A 543 -24.71 12.45 -22.72
CA GLY A 543 -25.05 13.01 -24.03
C GLY A 543 -25.15 14.53 -24.07
N TYR A 544 -24.81 15.24 -23.01
CA TYR A 544 -24.82 16.71 -23.00
C TYR A 544 -23.68 17.29 -23.84
N LEU A 545 -23.93 18.45 -24.46
CA LEU A 545 -22.92 19.22 -25.18
C LEU A 545 -22.04 19.97 -24.18
N VAL A 546 -20.88 19.40 -23.90
CA VAL A 546 -19.88 19.99 -22.99
C VAL A 546 -18.89 20.81 -23.79
N ARG A 547 -18.58 22.01 -23.31
CA ARG A 547 -17.71 22.97 -24.00
C ARG A 547 -16.69 23.55 -23.01
N LEU A 548 -15.57 24.05 -23.54
CA LEU A 548 -14.49 24.68 -22.78
C LEU A 548 -14.24 26.09 -23.28
N THR A 549 -14.14 27.05 -22.37
CA THR A 549 -13.81 28.45 -22.74
C THR A 549 -12.32 28.71 -22.73
N HIS A 550 -11.84 29.40 -23.78
CA HIS A 550 -10.46 29.90 -23.86
C HIS A 550 -10.28 31.28 -23.21
N GLU A 551 -11.38 31.94 -22.86
CA GLU A 551 -11.39 33.26 -22.27
C GLU A 551 -12.21 33.28 -20.97
N PRO A 552 -11.93 34.19 -20.01
CA PRO A 552 -12.75 34.35 -18.84
C PRO A 552 -14.19 34.76 -19.18
N ILE A 553 -15.15 34.30 -18.39
CA ILE A 553 -16.56 34.66 -18.49
C ILE A 553 -16.96 35.41 -17.22
N THR A 554 -17.49 36.62 -17.35
CA THR A 554 -18.00 37.37 -16.21
C THR A 554 -19.53 37.20 -16.13
N LEU A 555 -19.99 36.64 -15.02
CA LEU A 555 -21.39 36.41 -14.73
C LEU A 555 -22.11 37.73 -14.35
N ALA A 556 -23.41 37.74 -14.37
CA ALA A 556 -24.23 38.94 -14.09
C ALA A 556 -24.03 39.52 -12.68
N ASP A 557 -23.59 38.72 -11.71
CA ASP A 557 -23.28 39.13 -10.34
C ASP A 557 -21.81 39.62 -10.18
N GLY A 558 -21.04 39.64 -11.25
CA GLY A 558 -19.64 40.03 -11.24
C GLY A 558 -18.65 38.90 -10.96
N LYS A 559 -19.10 37.67 -10.68
CA LYS A 559 -18.20 36.49 -10.57
C LYS A 559 -17.52 36.25 -11.91
N VAL A 560 -16.21 36.15 -11.90
CA VAL A 560 -15.40 35.82 -13.07
C VAL A 560 -15.07 34.33 -13.01
N LEU A 561 -15.48 33.57 -14.01
CA LEU A 561 -15.04 32.20 -14.27
C LEU A 561 -13.79 32.25 -15.11
N LYS A 562 -12.76 31.51 -14.70
CA LYS A 562 -11.43 31.55 -15.34
C LYS A 562 -11.44 30.88 -16.70
N ARG A 563 -10.43 31.18 -17.50
CA ARG A 563 -10.11 30.42 -18.71
C ARG A 563 -9.99 28.92 -18.38
N GLY A 564 -10.50 28.03 -19.23
CA GLY A 564 -10.57 26.59 -19.01
C GLY A 564 -11.86 26.14 -18.33
N SER A 565 -12.76 27.06 -17.93
CA SER A 565 -14.05 26.67 -17.35
C SER A 565 -14.89 25.86 -18.34
N ILE A 566 -15.61 24.91 -17.80
CA ILE A 566 -16.53 24.02 -18.54
C ILE A 566 -17.92 24.65 -18.60
N LEU A 567 -18.54 24.54 -19.74
CA LEU A 567 -19.90 25.03 -19.99
C LEU A 567 -20.78 23.91 -20.52
N VAL A 568 -22.02 23.87 -20.02
CA VAL A 568 -23.09 22.98 -20.55
C VAL A 568 -24.29 23.82 -20.85
N SER A 569 -24.79 23.74 -22.08
CA SER A 569 -25.93 24.53 -22.58
C SER A 569 -27.23 23.73 -22.54
N THR A 570 -28.33 24.40 -22.17
CA THR A 570 -29.66 23.81 -22.13
C THR A 570 -30.41 23.93 -23.48
N GLN A 571 -29.87 24.70 -24.42
CA GLN A 571 -30.66 25.20 -25.60
C GLN A 571 -30.79 24.26 -26.80
N ARG A 572 -30.15 23.09 -26.80
CA ARG A 572 -30.19 22.20 -27.99
C ARG A 572 -31.19 21.06 -27.91
N ASP A 573 -31.75 20.84 -26.74
CA ASP A 573 -32.66 19.70 -26.57
C ASP A 573 -34.10 20.13 -26.84
N ALA A 574 -34.67 19.54 -27.88
CA ALA A 574 -36.05 19.79 -28.28
C ALA A 574 -37.10 19.12 -27.37
N GLU A 575 -36.65 18.41 -26.32
CA GLU A 575 -37.53 17.76 -25.35
C GLU A 575 -37.95 18.73 -24.25
N GLU A 576 -39.20 18.75 -23.92
CA GLU A 576 -39.82 19.63 -22.87
C GLU A 576 -39.19 19.43 -21.48
N ASP A 577 -38.52 18.28 -21.23
CA ASP A 577 -37.91 17.89 -19.97
C ASP A 577 -36.40 18.06 -19.92
N ALA A 578 -35.71 18.46 -20.98
CA ALA A 578 -34.25 18.46 -21.07
C ALA A 578 -33.56 19.37 -20.02
N ALA A 579 -34.12 20.56 -19.80
CA ALA A 579 -33.60 21.48 -18.77
C ALA A 579 -33.77 20.90 -17.35
N THR A 580 -34.82 20.17 -17.08
CA THR A 580 -35.06 19.50 -15.80
C THR A 580 -34.11 18.31 -15.60
N LYS A 581 -33.89 17.53 -16.67
CA LYS A 581 -32.90 16.42 -16.62
C LYS A 581 -31.49 16.95 -16.34
N LEU A 582 -31.04 17.95 -17.11
CA LEU A 582 -29.71 18.57 -16.88
C LEU A 582 -29.58 19.13 -15.46
N HIS A 583 -30.59 19.83 -14.95
CA HIS A 583 -30.57 20.34 -13.58
C HIS A 583 -30.46 19.20 -12.57
N SER A 584 -31.15 18.09 -12.77
CA SER A 584 -31.07 16.90 -11.92
C SER A 584 -29.68 16.28 -11.95
N SER A 585 -29.10 16.09 -13.15
CA SER A 585 -27.73 15.58 -13.35
C SER A 585 -26.72 16.46 -12.62
N LEU A 586 -26.81 17.78 -12.79
CA LEU A 586 -25.91 18.74 -12.13
C LEU A 586 -26.06 18.75 -10.60
N THR A 587 -27.30 18.59 -10.10
CA THR A 587 -27.55 18.48 -8.65
C THR A 587 -26.90 17.21 -8.08
N SER A 588 -27.06 16.07 -8.73
CA SER A 588 -26.41 14.83 -8.35
C SER A 588 -24.88 14.95 -8.41
N LEU A 589 -24.38 15.56 -9.47
CA LEU A 589 -22.97 15.76 -9.72
C LEU A 589 -22.31 16.63 -8.63
N THR A 590 -22.94 17.76 -8.26
CA THR A 590 -22.42 18.63 -7.19
C THR A 590 -22.38 17.90 -5.83
N ALA A 591 -23.39 17.09 -5.54
CA ALA A 591 -23.42 16.30 -4.31
C ALA A 591 -22.32 15.24 -4.28
N GLU A 592 -22.02 14.61 -5.40
CA GLU A 592 -21.03 13.55 -5.52
C GLU A 592 -19.58 14.07 -5.53
N THR A 593 -19.35 15.19 -6.26
CA THR A 593 -17.99 15.67 -6.55
C THR A 593 -17.52 16.82 -5.68
N GLY A 594 -18.45 17.49 -5.00
CA GLY A 594 -18.13 18.71 -4.24
C GLY A 594 -17.92 19.96 -5.08
N ILE A 595 -17.97 19.88 -6.42
CA ILE A 595 -17.75 21.04 -7.29
C ILE A 595 -18.87 22.07 -7.18
N THR A 596 -18.51 23.34 -7.41
CA THR A 596 -19.51 24.43 -7.51
C THR A 596 -19.88 24.66 -8.97
N VAL A 597 -21.18 24.58 -9.26
CA VAL A 597 -21.74 24.83 -10.60
C VAL A 597 -22.53 26.12 -10.58
N TYR A 598 -22.30 27.00 -11.56
CA TYR A 598 -22.94 28.30 -11.68
C TYR A 598 -23.95 28.29 -12.82
N GLY A 599 -25.21 28.65 -12.54
CA GLY A 599 -26.21 28.90 -13.56
C GLY A 599 -25.98 30.26 -14.24
N ILE A 600 -26.02 30.29 -15.56
CA ILE A 600 -25.82 31.46 -16.39
C ILE A 600 -27.18 31.86 -17.00
N SER A 601 -27.68 33.04 -16.66
CA SER A 601 -29.04 33.49 -17.04
C SER A 601 -29.15 34.04 -18.48
N THR A 602 -28.00 34.36 -19.09
CA THR A 602 -27.97 34.97 -20.42
C THR A 602 -26.75 34.54 -21.23
N GLY A 603 -26.90 34.37 -22.54
CA GLY A 603 -25.77 34.13 -23.44
C GLY A 603 -24.91 35.38 -23.71
N TYR A 604 -25.40 36.59 -23.33
CA TYR A 604 -24.69 37.85 -23.47
C TYR A 604 -23.97 38.19 -22.16
N THR A 605 -22.71 37.79 -22.05
CA THR A 605 -21.87 37.97 -20.89
C THR A 605 -20.79 39.05 -21.13
N ALA A 606 -20.33 39.70 -20.07
CA ALA A 606 -19.20 40.62 -20.19
C ALA A 606 -17.94 39.82 -20.54
N GLY A 607 -17.23 40.21 -21.58
CA GLY A 607 -16.10 39.47 -22.16
C GLY A 607 -16.58 38.57 -23.31
N VAL A 608 -16.45 37.26 -23.14
CA VAL A 608 -16.80 36.26 -24.16
C VAL A 608 -18.26 35.85 -24.01
N ASN A 609 -19.06 35.95 -25.09
CA ASN A 609 -20.45 35.44 -25.13
C ASN A 609 -20.47 33.91 -25.21
N ILE A 610 -21.50 33.29 -24.65
CA ILE A 610 -21.62 31.82 -24.54
C ILE A 610 -21.61 31.10 -25.90
N GLY A 611 -22.00 31.77 -26.98
CA GLY A 611 -21.96 31.26 -28.36
C GLY A 611 -20.67 31.60 -29.13
N SER A 612 -19.63 32.15 -28.49
CA SER A 612 -18.40 32.58 -29.15
C SER A 612 -17.60 31.41 -29.75
N PRO A 613 -16.90 31.62 -30.89
CA PRO A 613 -15.91 30.69 -31.43
C PRO A 613 -14.71 30.44 -30.48
N SER A 614 -14.52 31.28 -29.44
CA SER A 614 -13.52 31.06 -28.38
C SER A 614 -13.96 30.03 -27.32
N ILE A 615 -15.03 29.28 -27.58
CA ILE A 615 -15.55 28.23 -26.72
C ILE A 615 -15.69 26.95 -27.57
N ASP A 616 -14.74 26.04 -27.35
CA ASP A 616 -14.65 24.79 -28.10
C ASP A 616 -15.59 23.72 -27.55
N VAL A 617 -16.08 22.85 -28.41
CA VAL A 617 -16.81 21.65 -28.03
C VAL A 617 -15.81 20.55 -27.66
N LEU A 618 -15.96 20.01 -26.46
CA LEU A 618 -15.18 18.86 -26.04
C LEU A 618 -15.68 17.57 -26.68
N LYS A 619 -14.75 16.70 -27.00
CA LYS A 619 -15.06 15.33 -27.43
C LYS A 619 -14.95 14.41 -26.22
N LYS A 620 -15.92 13.52 -26.05
CA LYS A 620 -15.84 12.50 -24.99
C LYS A 620 -14.57 11.66 -25.19
N PRO A 621 -13.72 11.53 -24.17
CA PRO A 621 -12.54 10.67 -24.25
C PRO A 621 -12.93 9.19 -24.37
N GLU A 622 -12.43 8.53 -25.42
CA GLU A 622 -12.45 7.08 -25.59
C GLU A 622 -10.99 6.61 -25.43
N VAL A 623 -10.65 6.16 -24.22
CA VAL A 623 -9.26 5.97 -23.78
C VAL A 623 -8.81 4.53 -23.93
N ALA A 624 -7.65 4.32 -24.53
CA ALA A 624 -6.88 3.08 -24.44
C ALA A 624 -5.57 3.33 -23.67
N VAL A 625 -5.25 2.46 -22.72
CA VAL A 625 -3.96 2.42 -22.00
C VAL A 625 -3.22 1.18 -22.42
N LEU A 626 -1.98 1.33 -22.92
CA LEU A 626 -1.15 0.19 -23.29
C LEU A 626 -0.70 -0.58 -22.06
N VAL A 627 -0.84 -1.89 -22.13
CA VAL A 627 -0.49 -2.84 -21.07
C VAL A 627 0.18 -4.07 -21.67
N GLY A 628 0.86 -4.86 -20.85
CA GLY A 628 1.47 -6.10 -21.31
C GLY A 628 2.99 -6.14 -21.18
N THR A 629 3.62 -7.13 -21.81
CA THR A 629 5.06 -7.39 -21.66
C THR A 629 5.90 -6.16 -22.05
N GLY A 630 6.79 -5.77 -21.16
CA GLY A 630 7.65 -4.58 -21.34
C GLY A 630 7.10 -3.29 -20.74
N VAL A 631 5.78 -3.18 -20.48
CA VAL A 631 5.17 -2.02 -19.85
C VAL A 631 5.35 -2.07 -18.33
N ALA A 632 5.69 -0.95 -17.71
CA ALA A 632 5.74 -0.83 -16.25
C ALA A 632 4.33 -0.95 -15.67
N SER A 633 4.05 -2.07 -15.01
CA SER A 633 2.70 -2.38 -14.52
C SER A 633 2.20 -1.36 -13.48
N GLY A 634 3.06 -0.90 -12.57
CA GLY A 634 2.70 0.12 -11.57
C GLY A 634 2.21 1.42 -12.22
N GLU A 635 2.95 1.96 -13.20
CA GLU A 635 2.52 3.20 -13.89
C GLU A 635 1.23 3.02 -14.69
N ALA A 636 1.07 1.87 -15.36
CA ALA A 636 -0.19 1.56 -16.05
C ALA A 636 -1.34 1.43 -15.04
N GLY A 637 -1.10 0.85 -13.89
CA GLY A 637 -2.06 0.71 -12.80
C GLY A 637 -2.48 2.05 -12.20
N GLU A 638 -1.54 2.98 -11.99
CA GLU A 638 -1.84 4.35 -11.53
C GLU A 638 -2.81 5.06 -12.47
N MET A 639 -2.56 4.97 -13.79
CA MET A 639 -3.44 5.56 -14.80
C MET A 639 -4.81 4.89 -14.82
N TRP A 640 -4.84 3.57 -14.75
CA TRP A 640 -6.08 2.82 -14.68
C TRP A 640 -6.90 3.18 -13.46
N HIS A 641 -6.29 3.16 -12.26
CA HIS A 641 -6.96 3.51 -11.03
C HIS A 641 -7.49 4.95 -11.01
N LEU A 642 -6.70 5.92 -11.50
CA LEU A 642 -7.13 7.31 -11.58
C LEU A 642 -8.37 7.47 -12.45
N LEU A 643 -8.33 6.92 -13.66
CA LEU A 643 -9.44 7.09 -14.63
C LEU A 643 -10.67 6.30 -14.19
N ASP A 644 -10.50 5.05 -13.74
CA ASP A 644 -11.59 4.15 -13.34
C ASP A 644 -12.18 4.54 -11.97
N GLN A 645 -11.35 4.56 -10.92
CA GLN A 645 -11.83 4.73 -9.54
C GLN A 645 -12.09 6.19 -9.14
N ARG A 646 -11.31 7.13 -9.67
CA ARG A 646 -11.45 8.54 -9.27
C ARG A 646 -12.36 9.32 -10.21
N PHE A 647 -12.33 9.01 -11.51
CA PHE A 647 -13.07 9.77 -12.53
C PHE A 647 -14.27 9.03 -13.14
N ASP A 648 -14.54 7.77 -12.71
CA ASP A 648 -15.61 6.91 -13.26
C ASP A 648 -15.56 6.83 -14.79
N MET A 649 -14.34 6.81 -15.34
CA MET A 649 -14.10 6.79 -16.79
C MET A 649 -13.72 5.37 -17.20
N PRO A 650 -14.56 4.64 -17.94
CA PRO A 650 -14.19 3.34 -18.47
C PRO A 650 -13.06 3.48 -19.48
N ILE A 651 -12.06 2.62 -19.36
CA ILE A 651 -10.91 2.61 -20.27
C ILE A 651 -10.70 1.22 -20.86
N THR A 652 -10.02 1.16 -21.98
CA THR A 652 -9.55 -0.12 -22.55
C THR A 652 -8.10 -0.35 -22.14
N LEU A 653 -7.85 -1.44 -21.42
CA LEU A 653 -6.50 -1.95 -21.22
C LEU A 653 -6.08 -2.70 -22.49
N LEU A 654 -5.30 -2.06 -23.36
CA LEU A 654 -4.93 -2.58 -24.67
C LEU A 654 -3.57 -3.28 -24.61
N PRO A 655 -3.52 -4.63 -24.77
CA PRO A 655 -2.24 -5.33 -24.79
C PRO A 655 -1.34 -4.86 -25.94
N VAL A 656 -0.06 -4.61 -25.63
CA VAL A 656 0.94 -4.14 -26.63
C VAL A 656 1.04 -5.07 -27.81
N GLU A 657 0.86 -6.37 -27.61
CA GLU A 657 0.92 -7.41 -28.64
C GLU A 657 -0.27 -7.36 -29.61
N ARG A 658 -1.32 -6.63 -29.27
CA ARG A 658 -2.55 -6.49 -30.08
C ARG A 658 -2.63 -5.21 -30.88
N LEU A 659 -1.71 -4.26 -30.69
CA LEU A 659 -1.80 -2.94 -31.33
C LEU A 659 -2.03 -3.05 -32.84
N GLY A 660 -1.16 -3.72 -33.57
CA GLY A 660 -1.25 -3.86 -35.02
C GLY A 660 -2.45 -4.66 -35.54
N ASN A 661 -3.28 -5.25 -34.66
CA ASN A 661 -4.52 -5.95 -35.01
C ASN A 661 -5.76 -5.26 -34.41
N THR A 662 -5.59 -4.06 -33.85
CA THR A 662 -6.66 -3.32 -33.20
C THR A 662 -7.10 -2.15 -34.06
N ASP A 663 -8.40 -2.01 -34.26
CA ASP A 663 -8.95 -0.81 -34.91
C ASP A 663 -8.84 0.39 -33.96
N LEU A 664 -7.78 1.18 -34.13
CA LEU A 664 -7.50 2.36 -33.29
C LEU A 664 -8.53 3.50 -33.52
N SER A 665 -9.36 3.45 -34.58
CA SER A 665 -10.41 4.46 -34.81
C SER A 665 -11.46 4.49 -33.68
N ARG A 666 -11.54 3.45 -32.86
CA ARG A 666 -12.42 3.35 -31.69
C ARG A 666 -11.97 4.22 -30.53
N TYR A 667 -10.73 4.71 -30.54
CA TYR A 667 -10.14 5.50 -29.49
C TYR A 667 -9.74 6.87 -30.02
N ASN A 668 -9.86 7.87 -29.18
CA ASN A 668 -9.33 9.22 -29.46
C ASN A 668 -8.24 9.65 -28.48
N VAL A 669 -7.95 8.82 -27.46
CA VAL A 669 -6.83 8.99 -26.54
C VAL A 669 -6.10 7.66 -26.40
N LEU A 670 -4.79 7.66 -26.66
CA LEU A 670 -3.89 6.52 -26.41
C LEU A 670 -2.85 6.92 -25.39
N ILE A 671 -2.76 6.15 -24.29
CA ILE A 671 -1.77 6.37 -23.24
C ILE A 671 -0.71 5.28 -23.32
N MET A 672 0.54 5.68 -23.45
CA MET A 672 1.74 4.83 -23.42
C MET A 672 2.48 5.05 -22.09
N PRO A 673 2.27 4.19 -21.08
CA PRO A 673 3.04 4.23 -19.83
C PRO A 673 4.53 4.02 -20.08
N ASN A 674 5.37 4.28 -19.08
CA ASN A 674 6.78 3.91 -19.14
C ASN A 674 6.94 2.42 -19.45
N GLY A 675 7.91 2.07 -20.31
CA GLY A 675 8.11 0.70 -20.71
C GLY A 675 9.13 0.53 -21.81
N ASN A 676 9.42 -0.71 -22.14
CA ASN A 676 10.28 -1.07 -23.26
C ASN A 676 9.42 -1.44 -24.49
N TYR A 677 9.39 -0.56 -25.47
CA TYR A 677 8.68 -0.72 -26.74
C TYR A 677 9.60 -1.11 -27.90
N SER A 678 10.82 -1.54 -27.63
CA SER A 678 11.84 -1.87 -28.65
C SER A 678 11.45 -3.04 -29.56
N SER A 679 10.46 -3.85 -29.18
CA SER A 679 9.90 -4.91 -30.03
C SER A 679 9.01 -4.37 -31.17
N TRP A 680 8.56 -3.12 -31.07
CA TRP A 680 7.77 -2.46 -32.11
C TRP A 680 8.67 -1.89 -33.19
N GLY A 681 8.23 -2.03 -34.45
CA GLY A 681 8.97 -1.58 -35.61
C GLY A 681 8.30 -0.38 -36.29
N LYS A 682 8.64 -0.23 -37.58
CA LYS A 682 8.08 0.86 -38.41
C LYS A 682 6.58 0.76 -38.60
N SER A 683 6.00 -0.44 -38.57
CA SER A 683 4.56 -0.66 -38.76
C SER A 683 3.75 0.01 -37.65
N GLU A 684 4.11 -0.27 -36.40
CA GLU A 684 3.45 0.28 -35.24
C GLU A 684 3.67 1.80 -35.14
N ALA A 685 4.87 2.27 -35.49
CA ALA A 685 5.16 3.71 -35.52
C ALA A 685 4.32 4.45 -36.57
N GLU A 686 4.20 3.91 -37.80
CA GLU A 686 3.36 4.49 -38.87
C GLU A 686 1.88 4.47 -38.51
N GLU A 687 1.41 3.41 -37.85
CA GLU A 687 0.01 3.29 -37.40
C GLU A 687 -0.31 4.35 -36.35
N ILE A 688 0.51 4.47 -35.28
CA ILE A 688 0.31 5.51 -34.24
C ILE A 688 0.42 6.91 -34.84
N LYS A 689 1.40 7.16 -35.72
CA LYS A 689 1.57 8.44 -36.39
C LYS A 689 0.36 8.81 -37.27
N SER A 690 -0.15 7.86 -38.05
CA SER A 690 -1.34 8.06 -38.87
C SER A 690 -2.55 8.36 -38.01
N TRP A 691 -2.75 7.60 -36.93
CA TRP A 691 -3.83 7.79 -35.98
C TRP A 691 -3.75 9.16 -35.27
N ALA A 692 -2.58 9.55 -34.80
CA ALA A 692 -2.38 10.87 -34.15
C ALA A 692 -2.58 12.03 -35.16
N SER A 693 -2.12 11.86 -36.42
CA SER A 693 -2.31 12.85 -37.49
C SER A 693 -3.77 13.05 -37.88
N ALA A 694 -4.64 12.09 -37.56
CA ALA A 694 -6.10 12.22 -37.75
C ALA A 694 -6.76 13.10 -36.67
N GLY A 695 -6.00 13.70 -35.75
CA GLY A 695 -6.45 14.61 -34.69
C GLY A 695 -6.76 13.94 -33.36
N ASN A 696 -6.17 12.77 -33.09
CA ASN A 696 -6.28 12.06 -31.84
C ASN A 696 -5.12 12.41 -30.89
N THR A 697 -5.29 12.10 -29.60
CA THR A 697 -4.33 12.48 -28.54
C THR A 697 -3.47 11.30 -28.11
N LEU A 698 -2.14 11.46 -28.25
CA LEU A 698 -1.15 10.52 -27.73
C LEU A 698 -0.51 11.08 -26.47
N ILE A 699 -0.51 10.31 -25.38
CA ILE A 699 0.16 10.63 -24.12
C ILE A 699 1.23 9.57 -23.89
N ALA A 700 2.51 9.96 -23.84
CA ALA A 700 3.62 9.06 -23.60
C ALA A 700 4.42 9.49 -22.36
N ARG A 701 4.91 8.51 -21.57
CA ARG A 701 5.71 8.73 -20.36
C ARG A 701 7.01 7.90 -20.37
N GLY A 702 8.04 8.46 -19.71
CA GLY A 702 9.30 7.74 -19.50
C GLY A 702 9.92 7.26 -20.81
N ASN A 703 10.32 6.00 -20.88
CA ASN A 703 10.97 5.42 -22.04
C ASN A 703 10.07 5.29 -23.28
N ALA A 704 8.75 5.40 -23.13
CA ALA A 704 7.85 5.48 -24.28
C ALA A 704 8.18 6.69 -25.18
N MET A 705 8.55 7.84 -24.57
CA MET A 705 8.98 9.03 -25.31
C MET A 705 10.29 8.81 -26.08
N THR A 706 11.17 7.92 -25.61
CA THR A 706 12.42 7.61 -26.30
C THR A 706 12.17 6.78 -27.55
N TRP A 707 11.13 5.94 -27.53
CA TRP A 707 10.73 5.13 -28.67
C TRP A 707 10.05 5.97 -29.77
N LEU A 708 9.20 6.96 -29.41
CA LEU A 708 8.55 7.89 -30.33
C LEU A 708 9.55 8.81 -31.04
#